data_c830cc98988182f5cd52cf15044bdac3
#
_entry.id   c830cc98988182f5cd52cf15044bdac3
#
_cell.length_a   1.000
_cell.length_b   1.000
_cell.length_c   1.000
_cell.angle_alpha   90.00
_cell.angle_beta   90.00
_cell.angle_gamma   90.00
#
_symmetry.space_group_name_H-M   'P 1'
#
loop_
_entity.id
_entity.type
_entity.pdbx_description
1 polymer ?
#
loop_
_entity_poly.entity_id
_entity_poly.type
_entity_poly.pdbx_seq_one_letter_code
_entity_poly.pdbx_strand_id
1 'polypeptide(L)'
;MSKKYVYLFSEGNATMRELLGGKGANLAEMTNIGLPVPQGFTITTEACTQYYEDGRKINDEIMAEIMEYVAKMEEMNGKKFGDLKNPLLVSVRSGARASMPGMMDTILNLGLNDDVVAAMIAGNPDPNFERFVYDSYRRFIQMFSDVVMEVGKKYFEQLIDAMKAKRGVKLDIELTAADLKELAEQFKAEYKQQIGEDFPSDPKTQLYEAIRAVFRSWDNPRANVYRRDNDIPYSWGTAVNVMPMVFGNLNDNSGTGVAFTRDPATGEKKLMGEFLTNAQGEDVVAGVRTPMPISQMEEKFPQAYADFVKVCDLLEDHYRDMQDMEFTVENGKLYMLQCRSGKRTAQAALKIACDLVDEGMIDEKKAVSMIDPRNLDTLLHPQFDAAVLKKAPAIAKALPASPGAACGKIVFSAEDAKEWKERGEKVVLVRLETSPEDIEGMKASQGILTVRGGMTSHAAVVARGMGKCCVSGCGEINMDEENKKFELAGKTYHEGDFISIDGSTGNIYDGIIPTVDATIGGEFGRVMAWADKYRRLGVRTNADNPHDTEQAVKFGAEGIGLCRTEHMFFEADRIPAIREMICSDTVEQREKALAKLEPMQQGDFEAMYIALEGRPMTVRFLDPPLHEFVPTEEADIEQLAKDMGKSVQDIKNIIASLHEFNPMMGHRGCRLAVTFPEIAAMQTRAVIKAALNVNAAHPDWNIIPEIMIPLVGEVKELKYVKDVVVEVADKLIAEAGSSMKYKVGTMIEIPRAALTADEIAKEADFFSFGTNDLTQMTFGFSRDDAGKFLDSYYDHKIYESDPFAHLDQKGVGKLVKMAAEMGRATRPHIKLGICGEHGGDPASVEFCHNVGLNYVSCSPFRVPIARLAAAQAAIREQRQ
;
A
#
# COMPACT_ATOMS: atom_id res chain seq x y z
N MET A 1 -34.56 -17.06 14.65
CA MET A 1 -34.08 -16.05 15.63
C MET A 1 -33.80 -14.77 14.89
N SER A 2 -34.29 -13.61 15.36
CA SER A 2 -33.98 -12.30 14.78
C SER A 2 -32.48 -11.99 14.96
N LYS A 3 -31.87 -11.37 13.96
CA LYS A 3 -30.46 -10.99 13.98
C LYS A 3 -30.22 -9.91 15.03
N LYS A 4 -29.11 -9.99 15.77
CA LYS A 4 -28.73 -8.99 16.78
C LYS A 4 -27.84 -7.93 16.13
N TYR A 5 -28.24 -6.66 16.20
CA TYR A 5 -27.51 -5.54 15.60
C TYR A 5 -26.84 -4.61 16.62
N VAL A 6 -27.15 -4.75 17.90
CA VAL A 6 -26.62 -3.85 18.94
C VAL A 6 -26.09 -4.68 20.10
N TYR A 7 -24.92 -4.28 20.62
CA TYR A 7 -24.26 -4.95 21.75
C TYR A 7 -23.85 -3.92 22.80
N LEU A 8 -24.18 -4.18 24.08
CA LEU A 8 -23.53 -3.43 25.17
C LEU A 8 -22.03 -3.76 25.16
N PHE A 9 -21.21 -2.85 25.69
CA PHE A 9 -19.76 -3.14 25.81
C PHE A 9 -19.52 -4.41 26.63
N SER A 10 -20.31 -4.64 27.66
CA SER A 10 -20.25 -5.85 28.50
C SER A 10 -20.67 -7.14 27.77
N GLU A 11 -21.32 -7.05 26.64
CA GLU A 11 -21.75 -8.18 25.82
C GLU A 11 -20.75 -8.59 24.73
N GLY A 12 -19.70 -7.80 24.50
CA GLY A 12 -18.70 -8.03 23.48
C GLY A 12 -17.33 -8.38 24.04
N ASN A 13 -16.39 -8.63 23.14
CA ASN A 13 -14.97 -8.87 23.47
C ASN A 13 -14.06 -8.57 22.26
N ALA A 14 -12.74 -8.67 22.46
CA ALA A 14 -11.74 -8.38 21.44
C ALA A 14 -11.81 -9.26 20.18
N THR A 15 -12.40 -10.45 20.27
CA THR A 15 -12.51 -11.37 19.12
C THR A 15 -13.63 -10.98 18.15
N MET A 16 -14.50 -10.06 18.54
CA MET A 16 -15.66 -9.62 17.75
C MET A 16 -15.34 -8.43 16.87
N ARG A 17 -14.11 -8.27 16.46
CA ARG A 17 -13.65 -7.11 15.65
C ARG A 17 -14.39 -6.96 14.32
N GLU A 18 -14.77 -8.06 13.69
CA GLU A 18 -15.52 -8.03 12.43
C GLU A 18 -16.89 -7.39 12.60
N LEU A 19 -17.54 -7.65 13.71
CA LEU A 19 -18.90 -7.22 14.02
C LEU A 19 -18.94 -5.86 14.71
N LEU A 20 -18.05 -5.64 15.67
CA LEU A 20 -18.03 -4.43 16.51
C LEU A 20 -17.07 -3.35 16.00
N GLY A 21 -16.28 -3.65 14.97
CA GLY A 21 -15.17 -2.80 14.56
C GLY A 21 -14.01 -2.88 15.57
N GLY A 22 -12.89 -2.24 15.22
CA GLY A 22 -11.70 -2.23 16.08
C GLY A 22 -11.95 -1.50 17.41
N LYS A 23 -12.56 -0.33 17.36
CA LYS A 23 -12.86 0.48 18.56
C LYS A 23 -13.88 -0.19 19.47
N GLY A 24 -14.98 -0.69 18.92
CA GLY A 24 -16.03 -1.35 19.69
C GLY A 24 -15.54 -2.63 20.38
N ALA A 25 -14.78 -3.44 19.69
CA ALA A 25 -14.20 -4.67 20.26
C ALA A 25 -13.25 -4.35 21.43
N ASN A 26 -12.43 -3.32 21.29
CA ASN A 26 -11.50 -2.91 22.35
C ASN A 26 -12.21 -2.23 23.54
N LEU A 27 -13.26 -1.45 23.30
CA LEU A 27 -14.10 -0.91 24.38
C LEU A 27 -14.74 -2.04 25.19
N ALA A 28 -15.24 -3.06 24.52
CA ALA A 28 -15.79 -4.24 25.14
C ALA A 28 -14.73 -4.99 25.95
N GLU A 29 -13.55 -5.21 25.41
CA GLU A 29 -12.45 -5.88 26.08
C GLU A 29 -11.97 -5.12 27.32
N MET A 30 -11.78 -3.80 27.21
CA MET A 30 -11.41 -2.95 28.36
C MET A 30 -12.48 -3.03 29.47
N THR A 31 -13.75 -3.06 29.10
CA THR A 31 -14.85 -3.20 30.04
C THR A 31 -14.74 -4.54 30.79
N ASN A 32 -14.52 -5.62 30.06
CA ASN A 32 -14.44 -6.98 30.61
C ASN A 32 -13.27 -7.19 31.58
N ILE A 33 -12.15 -6.51 31.34
CA ILE A 33 -10.97 -6.56 32.24
C ILE A 33 -11.03 -5.54 33.38
N GLY A 34 -12.15 -4.84 33.54
CA GLY A 34 -12.40 -3.97 34.66
C GLY A 34 -11.84 -2.56 34.58
N LEU A 35 -11.49 -2.07 33.40
CA LEU A 35 -11.01 -0.71 33.22
C LEU A 35 -12.16 0.33 33.26
N PRO A 36 -11.87 1.58 33.63
CA PRO A 36 -12.90 2.62 33.74
C PRO A 36 -13.32 3.16 32.36
N VAL A 37 -14.21 2.42 31.70
CA VAL A 37 -14.78 2.79 30.40
C VAL A 37 -16.20 3.30 30.62
N PRO A 38 -16.59 4.45 30.06
CA PRO A 38 -17.99 4.88 30.08
C PRO A 38 -18.87 3.82 29.41
N GLN A 39 -19.90 3.37 30.10
CA GLN A 39 -20.70 2.21 29.68
C GLN A 39 -21.75 2.58 28.64
N GLY A 40 -21.56 2.13 27.43
CA GLY A 40 -22.42 2.35 26.27
C GLY A 40 -22.64 1.10 25.45
N PHE A 41 -22.93 1.27 24.18
CA PHE A 41 -23.20 0.18 23.26
C PHE A 41 -22.60 0.42 21.88
N THR A 42 -22.46 -0.67 21.12
CA THR A 42 -21.98 -0.64 19.74
C THR A 42 -23.09 -1.12 18.82
N ILE A 43 -23.34 -0.33 17.76
CA ILE A 43 -24.21 -0.72 16.62
C ILE A 43 -23.28 -1.36 15.60
N THR A 44 -23.60 -2.59 15.18
CA THR A 44 -22.69 -3.44 14.41
C THR A 44 -22.43 -2.99 12.99
N THR A 45 -21.34 -3.50 12.41
CA THR A 45 -21.03 -3.34 10.98
C THR A 45 -22.12 -3.91 10.08
N GLU A 46 -22.82 -4.94 10.54
CA GLU A 46 -23.94 -5.55 9.81
C GLU A 46 -25.15 -4.61 9.73
N ALA A 47 -25.38 -3.79 10.75
CA ALA A 47 -26.39 -2.74 10.70
C ALA A 47 -26.05 -1.68 9.63
N CYS A 48 -24.79 -1.35 9.48
CA CYS A 48 -24.30 -0.46 8.41
C CYS A 48 -24.57 -1.06 7.01
N THR A 49 -24.22 -2.33 6.83
CA THR A 49 -24.47 -3.03 5.56
C THR A 49 -25.97 -3.05 5.24
N GLN A 50 -26.81 -3.34 6.24
CA GLN A 50 -28.26 -3.32 6.08
C GLN A 50 -28.79 -1.93 5.73
N TYR A 51 -28.23 -0.88 6.31
CA TYR A 51 -28.55 0.52 5.97
C TYR A 51 -28.39 0.79 4.46
N TYR A 52 -27.29 0.32 3.86
CA TYR A 52 -27.07 0.48 2.42
C TYR A 52 -27.99 -0.40 1.57
N GLU A 53 -28.25 -1.62 1.99
CA GLU A 53 -29.19 -2.53 1.31
C GLU A 53 -30.62 -1.97 1.31
N ASP A 54 -31.01 -1.28 2.39
CA ASP A 54 -32.33 -0.66 2.53
C ASP A 54 -32.41 0.75 1.89
N GLY A 55 -31.47 1.10 1.02
CA GLY A 55 -31.50 2.38 0.30
C GLY A 55 -31.13 3.59 1.16
N ARG A 56 -30.13 3.44 2.03
CA ARG A 56 -29.62 4.46 2.96
C ARG A 56 -30.66 4.86 4.00
N LYS A 57 -31.32 3.87 4.58
CA LYS A 57 -32.27 4.03 5.67
C LYS A 57 -32.01 3.01 6.78
N ILE A 58 -32.14 3.45 8.01
CA ILE A 58 -32.14 2.54 9.17
C ILE A 58 -33.56 2.01 9.28
N ASN A 59 -33.74 0.69 9.10
CA ASN A 59 -35.05 0.09 9.16
C ASN A 59 -35.63 0.12 10.59
N ASP A 60 -36.94 -0.07 10.70
CA ASP A 60 -37.66 0.01 11.98
C ASP A 60 -37.18 -1.03 13.00
N GLU A 61 -36.82 -2.22 12.57
CA GLU A 61 -36.30 -3.28 13.46
C GLU A 61 -34.97 -2.85 14.10
N ILE A 62 -34.04 -2.36 13.31
CA ILE A 62 -32.74 -1.87 13.80
C ILE A 62 -32.96 -0.67 14.72
N MET A 63 -33.83 0.25 14.32
CA MET A 63 -34.10 1.46 15.12
C MET A 63 -34.73 1.11 16.47
N ALA A 64 -35.65 0.16 16.49
CA ALA A 64 -36.28 -0.32 17.74
C ALA A 64 -35.22 -0.94 18.68
N GLU A 65 -34.29 -1.73 18.15
CA GLU A 65 -33.19 -2.32 18.92
C GLU A 65 -32.25 -1.23 19.46
N ILE A 66 -31.91 -0.22 18.66
CA ILE A 66 -31.11 0.93 19.12
C ILE A 66 -31.81 1.62 20.29
N MET A 67 -33.09 1.88 20.20
CA MET A 67 -33.84 2.56 21.26
C MET A 67 -33.96 1.72 22.53
N GLU A 68 -34.07 0.41 22.40
CA GLU A 68 -33.99 -0.51 23.54
C GLU A 68 -32.64 -0.40 24.26
N TYR A 69 -31.54 -0.34 23.53
CA TYR A 69 -30.20 -0.23 24.10
C TYR A 69 -29.91 1.17 24.64
N VAL A 70 -30.53 2.22 24.10
CA VAL A 70 -30.52 3.55 24.71
C VAL A 70 -31.14 3.50 26.10
N ALA A 71 -32.31 2.83 26.27
CA ALA A 71 -32.95 2.65 27.55
C ALA A 71 -32.06 1.88 28.55
N LYS A 72 -31.37 0.84 28.08
CA LYS A 72 -30.40 0.08 28.91
C LYS A 72 -29.23 0.97 29.37
N MET A 73 -28.71 1.77 28.48
CA MET A 73 -27.61 2.71 28.76
C MET A 73 -28.07 3.77 29.80
N GLU A 74 -29.27 4.30 29.65
CA GLU A 74 -29.85 5.23 30.59
C GLU A 74 -29.94 4.61 31.99
N GLU A 75 -30.42 3.37 32.09
CA GLU A 75 -30.52 2.65 33.37
C GLU A 75 -29.13 2.42 33.98
N MET A 76 -28.16 1.95 33.21
CA MET A 76 -26.80 1.70 33.71
C MET A 76 -26.12 2.96 34.23
N ASN A 77 -26.37 4.11 33.64
CA ASN A 77 -25.74 5.38 34.01
C ASN A 77 -26.55 6.20 34.98
N GLY A 78 -27.80 5.83 35.29
CA GLY A 78 -28.69 6.57 36.17
C GLY A 78 -29.06 7.96 35.64
N LYS A 79 -29.02 8.16 34.35
CA LYS A 79 -29.28 9.41 33.64
C LYS A 79 -30.19 9.15 32.44
N LYS A 80 -30.99 10.15 32.07
CA LYS A 80 -31.89 10.02 30.89
C LYS A 80 -31.63 11.09 29.85
N PHE A 81 -31.81 10.70 28.60
CA PHE A 81 -31.75 11.60 27.46
C PHE A 81 -32.83 12.68 27.57
N GLY A 82 -32.42 13.94 27.50
CA GLY A 82 -33.33 15.08 27.57
C GLY A 82 -33.94 15.36 28.94
N ASP A 83 -33.49 14.65 29.98
CA ASP A 83 -33.95 14.90 31.36
C ASP A 83 -33.47 16.25 31.83
N LEU A 84 -34.36 16.98 32.48
CA LEU A 84 -34.06 18.31 33.06
C LEU A 84 -33.41 18.24 34.43
N LYS A 85 -33.41 17.09 35.09
CA LYS A 85 -32.77 16.90 36.41
C LYS A 85 -31.38 16.31 36.32
N ASN A 86 -31.23 15.28 35.56
CA ASN A 86 -29.96 14.54 35.37
C ASN A 86 -29.81 14.07 33.93
N PRO A 87 -29.48 14.97 33.04
CA PRO A 87 -29.44 14.66 31.61
C PRO A 87 -28.27 13.75 31.22
N LEU A 88 -28.56 12.75 30.39
CA LEU A 88 -27.55 11.95 29.73
C LEU A 88 -27.07 12.67 28.46
N LEU A 89 -25.79 12.88 28.37
CA LEU A 89 -25.14 13.35 27.14
C LEU A 89 -24.25 12.24 26.62
N VAL A 90 -24.20 12.06 25.31
CA VAL A 90 -23.43 10.99 24.70
C VAL A 90 -22.54 11.46 23.56
N SER A 91 -21.53 10.64 23.24
CA SER A 91 -20.79 10.74 22.00
C SER A 91 -21.23 9.61 21.04
N VAL A 92 -21.16 9.90 19.75
CA VAL A 92 -21.36 8.94 18.68
C VAL A 92 -20.06 8.87 17.87
N ARG A 93 -19.44 7.71 17.83
CA ARG A 93 -18.12 7.51 17.21
C ARG A 93 -18.17 6.41 16.20
N SER A 94 -17.52 6.62 15.05
CA SER A 94 -17.31 5.56 14.06
C SER A 94 -16.31 4.52 14.54
N GLY A 95 -16.40 3.31 14.02
CA GLY A 95 -15.45 2.27 14.33
C GLY A 95 -15.43 1.18 13.25
N ALA A 96 -14.60 1.33 12.22
CA ALA A 96 -14.40 0.31 11.21
C ALA A 96 -13.50 -0.82 11.72
N ARG A 97 -13.54 -1.96 11.05
CA ARG A 97 -12.67 -3.09 11.32
C ARG A 97 -11.18 -2.71 11.19
N ALA A 98 -10.86 -1.92 10.16
CA ALA A 98 -9.54 -1.34 9.96
C ALA A 98 -9.53 0.13 10.35
N SER A 99 -8.40 0.62 10.85
CA SER A 99 -8.25 2.04 11.22
C SER A 99 -8.27 2.92 9.96
N MET A 100 -9.11 3.97 9.99
CA MET A 100 -9.27 4.95 8.92
C MET A 100 -9.15 6.37 9.49
N PRO A 101 -7.94 6.84 9.81
CA PRO A 101 -7.75 8.14 10.47
C PRO A 101 -8.27 9.31 9.64
N GLY A 102 -9.07 10.18 10.26
CA GLY A 102 -9.59 11.38 9.61
C GLY A 102 -10.65 11.17 8.53
N MET A 103 -11.02 9.91 8.25
CA MET A 103 -12.00 9.59 7.21
C MET A 103 -13.42 9.49 7.73
N MET A 104 -13.59 9.25 9.02
CA MET A 104 -14.88 9.02 9.66
C MET A 104 -15.00 9.83 10.94
N ASP A 105 -16.21 10.20 11.27
CA ASP A 105 -16.51 11.31 12.16
C ASP A 105 -16.90 10.89 13.58
N THR A 106 -16.65 11.80 14.51
CA THR A 106 -17.10 11.72 15.91
C THR A 106 -18.00 12.89 16.20
N ILE A 107 -19.13 12.66 16.86
CA ILE A 107 -20.04 13.70 17.32
C ILE A 107 -20.10 13.65 18.85
N LEU A 108 -19.77 14.76 19.50
CA LEU A 108 -19.75 14.88 20.96
C LEU A 108 -20.94 15.69 21.48
N ASN A 109 -21.24 15.53 22.75
CA ASN A 109 -22.21 16.35 23.46
C ASN A 109 -23.67 16.20 22.99
N LEU A 110 -24.04 15.09 22.40
CA LEU A 110 -25.41 14.81 21.97
C LEU A 110 -26.38 14.78 23.19
N GLY A 111 -27.52 15.40 23.03
CA GLY A 111 -28.51 15.52 24.06
C GLY A 111 -28.72 16.97 24.56
N LEU A 112 -27.84 17.87 24.16
CA LEU A 112 -27.96 19.28 24.50
C LEU A 112 -29.02 19.98 23.64
N ASN A 113 -29.85 20.79 24.33
CA ASN A 113 -30.80 21.70 23.74
C ASN A 113 -30.97 22.88 24.72
N ASP A 114 -31.74 23.90 24.35
CA ASP A 114 -31.91 25.09 25.17
C ASP A 114 -32.46 24.76 26.55
N ASP A 115 -33.44 23.85 26.65
CA ASP A 115 -34.06 23.46 27.92
C ASP A 115 -33.08 22.71 28.85
N VAL A 116 -32.33 21.77 28.29
CA VAL A 116 -31.30 21.01 29.02
C VAL A 116 -30.20 21.94 29.51
N VAL A 117 -29.73 22.84 28.65
CA VAL A 117 -28.69 23.83 28.98
C VAL A 117 -29.16 24.72 30.13
N ALA A 118 -30.37 25.26 30.07
CA ALA A 118 -30.93 26.10 31.13
C ALA A 118 -31.08 25.32 32.43
N ALA A 119 -31.55 24.08 32.38
CA ALA A 119 -31.73 23.24 33.54
C ALA A 119 -30.39 22.88 34.22
N MET A 120 -29.37 22.56 33.43
CA MET A 120 -28.01 22.26 33.94
C MET A 120 -27.43 23.47 34.70
N ILE A 121 -27.57 24.65 34.13
CA ILE A 121 -27.05 25.89 34.71
C ILE A 121 -27.81 26.21 35.99
N ALA A 122 -29.15 26.10 36.00
CA ALA A 122 -29.97 26.32 37.16
C ALA A 122 -29.67 25.35 38.32
N GLY A 123 -29.26 24.14 38.01
CA GLY A 123 -28.92 23.11 39.01
C GLY A 123 -27.54 23.24 39.65
N ASN A 124 -26.69 24.15 39.14
CA ASN A 124 -25.33 24.34 39.66
C ASN A 124 -24.98 25.83 39.70
N PRO A 125 -24.81 26.42 40.89
CA PRO A 125 -24.57 27.85 41.04
C PRO A 125 -23.15 28.32 40.74
N ASP A 126 -22.21 27.42 40.45
CA ASP A 126 -20.83 27.76 40.10
C ASP A 126 -20.78 28.47 38.73
N PRO A 127 -20.24 29.71 38.66
CA PRO A 127 -20.11 30.42 37.39
C PRO A 127 -19.23 29.69 36.37
N ASN A 128 -18.26 28.92 36.82
CA ASN A 128 -17.40 28.11 35.94
C ASN A 128 -18.17 26.97 35.28
N PHE A 129 -19.20 26.46 35.95
CA PHE A 129 -20.07 25.44 35.38
C PHE A 129 -20.95 26.01 34.26
N GLU A 130 -21.43 27.21 34.38
CA GLU A 130 -22.16 27.92 33.30
C GLU A 130 -21.29 28.03 32.03
N ARG A 131 -20.03 28.43 32.20
CA ARG A 131 -19.08 28.49 31.11
C ARG A 131 -18.91 27.13 30.43
N PHE A 132 -18.74 26.08 31.22
CA PHE A 132 -18.61 24.71 30.72
C PHE A 132 -19.83 24.29 29.89
N VAL A 133 -21.04 24.57 30.36
CA VAL A 133 -22.27 24.18 29.65
C VAL A 133 -22.37 24.89 28.29
N TYR A 134 -22.09 26.18 28.23
CA TYR A 134 -22.15 26.93 26.99
C TYR A 134 -21.00 26.57 26.06
N ASP A 135 -19.81 26.27 26.55
CA ASP A 135 -18.71 25.77 25.75
C ASP A 135 -19.06 24.42 25.08
N SER A 136 -19.66 23.53 25.87
CA SER A 136 -20.11 22.23 25.34
C SER A 136 -21.25 22.36 24.32
N TYR A 137 -22.17 23.31 24.57
CA TYR A 137 -23.30 23.56 23.67
C TYR A 137 -22.84 24.14 22.32
N ARG A 138 -21.97 25.14 22.34
CA ARG A 138 -21.45 25.71 21.08
C ARG A 138 -20.65 24.67 20.28
N ARG A 139 -19.85 23.82 20.97
CA ARG A 139 -19.10 22.72 20.33
C ARG A 139 -20.05 21.71 19.69
N PHE A 140 -21.12 21.36 20.37
CA PHE A 140 -22.12 20.44 19.83
C PHE A 140 -22.79 20.99 18.58
N ILE A 141 -23.22 22.28 18.61
CA ILE A 141 -23.85 22.88 17.42
C ILE A 141 -22.90 22.91 16.24
N GLN A 142 -21.66 23.31 16.46
CA GLN A 142 -20.65 23.35 15.40
C GLN A 142 -20.39 21.95 14.82
N MET A 143 -20.16 21.00 15.67
CA MET A 143 -19.82 19.62 15.27
C MET A 143 -20.99 18.93 14.57
N PHE A 144 -22.20 19.09 15.11
CA PHE A 144 -23.40 18.57 14.45
C PHE A 144 -23.64 19.20 13.08
N SER A 145 -23.46 20.50 12.98
CA SER A 145 -23.61 21.22 11.71
C SER A 145 -22.56 20.79 10.67
N ASP A 146 -21.29 20.68 11.07
CA ASP A 146 -20.19 20.28 10.18
C ASP A 146 -20.29 18.81 9.78
N VAL A 147 -20.43 17.93 10.74
CA VAL A 147 -20.35 16.47 10.53
C VAL A 147 -21.68 15.89 10.07
N VAL A 148 -22.77 16.18 10.75
CA VAL A 148 -24.07 15.57 10.46
C VAL A 148 -24.74 16.22 9.27
N MET A 149 -24.71 17.55 9.22
CA MET A 149 -25.41 18.31 8.19
C MET A 149 -24.52 18.82 7.04
N GLU A 150 -23.22 18.55 7.10
CA GLU A 150 -22.26 18.88 6.04
C GLU A 150 -22.18 20.37 5.69
N VAL A 151 -22.43 21.24 6.65
CA VAL A 151 -22.39 22.69 6.48
C VAL A 151 -20.96 23.24 6.31
N GLY A 152 -19.99 22.57 6.88
CA GLY A 152 -18.60 23.04 6.90
C GLY A 152 -18.28 23.92 8.10
N LYS A 153 -17.19 23.59 8.78
CA LYS A 153 -16.78 24.25 10.03
C LYS A 153 -16.30 25.70 9.86
N LYS A 154 -15.90 26.10 8.65
CA LYS A 154 -15.35 27.44 8.36
C LYS A 154 -16.30 28.58 8.79
N TYR A 155 -17.60 28.41 8.64
CA TYR A 155 -18.58 29.41 9.00
C TYR A 155 -18.60 29.66 10.51
N PHE A 156 -18.43 28.62 11.28
CA PHE A 156 -18.41 28.66 12.75
C PHE A 156 -17.07 29.15 13.27
N GLU A 157 -15.97 28.74 12.67
CA GLU A 157 -14.63 29.23 12.99
C GLU A 157 -14.52 30.74 12.79
N GLN A 158 -15.11 31.30 11.74
CA GLN A 158 -15.17 32.73 11.48
C GLN A 158 -15.91 33.48 12.59
N LEU A 159 -17.00 32.92 13.10
CA LEU A 159 -17.74 33.50 14.20
C LEU A 159 -16.93 33.50 15.52
N ILE A 160 -16.20 32.44 15.78
CA ILE A 160 -15.31 32.33 16.94
C ILE A 160 -14.18 33.35 16.83
N ASP A 161 -13.54 33.46 15.70
CA ASP A 161 -12.45 34.42 15.46
C ASP A 161 -12.93 35.84 15.58
N ALA A 162 -14.11 36.16 15.09
CA ALA A 162 -14.74 37.49 15.26
C ALA A 162 -15.02 37.82 16.74
N MET A 163 -15.48 36.83 17.51
CA MET A 163 -15.69 37.00 18.96
C MET A 163 -14.37 37.24 19.70
N LYS A 164 -13.35 36.48 19.40
CA LYS A 164 -12.01 36.65 19.98
C LYS A 164 -11.45 38.03 19.68
N ALA A 165 -11.57 38.49 18.43
CA ALA A 165 -11.13 39.82 18.02
C ALA A 165 -11.88 40.93 18.77
N LYS A 166 -13.20 40.78 18.92
CA LYS A 166 -14.05 41.72 19.66
C LYS A 166 -13.66 41.83 21.14
N ARG A 167 -13.24 40.70 21.76
CA ARG A 167 -12.82 40.64 23.16
C ARG A 167 -11.32 40.88 23.38
N GLY A 168 -10.53 40.92 22.35
CA GLY A 168 -9.08 41.09 22.46
C GLY A 168 -8.35 39.87 23.02
N VAL A 169 -8.91 38.68 22.87
CA VAL A 169 -8.33 37.40 23.33
C VAL A 169 -7.84 36.55 22.15
N LYS A 170 -6.91 35.62 22.41
CA LYS A 170 -6.32 34.74 21.36
C LYS A 170 -6.78 33.30 21.45
N LEU A 171 -7.15 32.84 22.67
CA LEU A 171 -7.49 31.44 22.92
C LEU A 171 -8.97 31.28 23.25
N ASP A 172 -9.58 30.18 22.81
CA ASP A 172 -10.97 29.84 23.11
C ASP A 172 -11.23 29.81 24.61
N ILE A 173 -10.26 29.32 25.39
CA ILE A 173 -10.36 29.18 26.84
C ILE A 173 -10.52 30.55 27.56
N GLU A 174 -10.12 31.63 26.90
CA GLU A 174 -10.22 33.00 27.45
C GLU A 174 -11.60 33.63 27.26
N LEU A 175 -12.48 33.00 26.48
CA LEU A 175 -13.86 33.45 26.29
C LEU A 175 -14.70 33.20 27.56
N THR A 176 -15.54 34.14 27.90
CA THR A 176 -16.41 34.06 29.08
C THR A 176 -17.66 33.22 28.80
N ALA A 177 -18.40 32.87 29.86
CA ALA A 177 -19.70 32.20 29.71
C ALA A 177 -20.68 33.02 28.85
N ALA A 178 -20.71 34.31 29.03
CA ALA A 178 -21.56 35.22 28.24
C ALA A 178 -21.17 35.22 26.75
N ASP A 179 -19.87 35.21 26.46
CA ASP A 179 -19.33 35.13 25.09
C ASP A 179 -19.74 33.82 24.44
N LEU A 180 -19.61 32.70 25.12
CA LEU A 180 -19.96 31.38 24.64
C LEU A 180 -21.46 31.20 24.43
N LYS A 181 -22.29 31.82 25.29
CA LYS A 181 -23.75 31.88 25.13
C LYS A 181 -24.11 32.60 23.82
N GLU A 182 -23.52 33.77 23.62
CA GLU A 182 -23.71 34.55 22.37
C GLU A 182 -23.26 33.76 21.15
N LEU A 183 -22.11 33.08 21.20
CA LEU A 183 -21.64 32.20 20.13
C LEU A 183 -22.62 31.07 19.85
N ALA A 184 -23.16 30.40 20.86
CA ALA A 184 -24.17 29.35 20.70
C ALA A 184 -25.39 29.85 19.92
N GLU A 185 -25.88 31.05 20.25
CA GLU A 185 -26.99 31.68 19.55
C GLU A 185 -26.62 32.02 18.10
N GLN A 186 -25.42 32.55 17.86
CA GLN A 186 -24.90 32.82 16.51
C GLN A 186 -24.76 31.54 15.68
N PHE A 187 -24.33 30.45 16.30
CA PHE A 187 -24.19 29.15 15.65
C PHE A 187 -25.55 28.56 15.27
N LYS A 188 -26.56 28.67 16.12
CA LYS A 188 -27.92 28.25 15.77
C LYS A 188 -28.49 29.08 14.61
N ALA A 189 -28.24 30.39 14.62
CA ALA A 189 -28.63 31.27 13.52
C ALA A 189 -27.93 30.89 12.20
N GLU A 190 -26.62 30.59 12.25
CA GLU A 190 -25.87 30.12 11.08
C GLU A 190 -26.39 28.80 10.58
N TYR A 191 -26.68 27.84 11.47
CA TYR A 191 -27.30 26.57 11.12
C TYR A 191 -28.62 26.77 10.34
N LYS A 192 -29.50 27.64 10.89
CA LYS A 192 -30.78 27.96 10.23
C LYS A 192 -30.59 28.62 8.88
N GLN A 193 -29.60 29.51 8.75
CA GLN A 193 -29.29 30.16 7.48
C GLN A 193 -28.82 29.15 6.42
N GLN A 194 -27.98 28.19 6.80
CA GLN A 194 -27.41 27.20 5.88
C GLN A 194 -28.40 26.08 5.56
N ILE A 195 -29.20 25.62 6.51
CA ILE A 195 -30.07 24.45 6.41
C ILE A 195 -31.52 24.83 6.10
N GLY A 196 -31.99 25.99 6.59
CA GLY A 196 -33.36 26.44 6.39
C GLY A 196 -34.33 25.98 7.50
N GLU A 197 -33.84 25.21 8.48
CA GLU A 197 -34.61 24.71 9.63
C GLU A 197 -33.90 25.06 10.93
N ASP A 198 -34.66 25.05 12.04
CA ASP A 198 -34.08 25.26 13.37
C ASP A 198 -33.17 24.08 13.75
N PHE A 199 -32.16 24.36 14.57
CA PHE A 199 -31.30 23.34 15.14
C PHE A 199 -32.11 22.30 15.93
N PRO A 200 -31.92 20.98 15.72
CA PRO A 200 -32.73 19.94 16.36
C PRO A 200 -32.67 20.00 17.88
N SER A 201 -33.82 20.06 18.50
CA SER A 201 -33.93 20.12 19.98
C SER A 201 -34.21 18.75 20.62
N ASP A 202 -34.78 17.81 19.89
CA ASP A 202 -35.08 16.49 20.43
C ASP A 202 -33.81 15.61 20.46
N PRO A 203 -33.35 15.16 21.66
CA PRO A 203 -32.15 14.31 21.76
C PRO A 203 -32.22 13.02 20.97
N LYS A 204 -33.37 12.40 20.82
CA LYS A 204 -33.54 11.19 20.04
C LYS A 204 -33.36 11.44 18.54
N THR A 205 -33.87 12.58 18.08
CA THR A 205 -33.67 13.01 16.67
C THR A 205 -32.18 13.30 16.42
N GLN A 206 -31.53 13.99 17.34
CA GLN A 206 -30.08 14.23 17.27
C GLN A 206 -29.28 12.93 17.16
N LEU A 207 -29.60 11.94 17.99
CA LEU A 207 -28.95 10.64 17.99
C LEU A 207 -29.16 9.89 16.67
N TYR A 208 -30.41 9.84 16.18
CA TYR A 208 -30.76 9.22 14.91
C TYR A 208 -29.97 9.80 13.75
N GLU A 209 -29.96 11.14 13.65
CA GLU A 209 -29.21 11.82 12.57
C GLU A 209 -27.69 11.62 12.69
N ALA A 210 -27.16 11.58 13.90
CA ALA A 210 -25.74 11.31 14.13
C ALA A 210 -25.34 9.89 13.69
N ILE A 211 -26.15 8.89 14.02
CA ILE A 211 -25.92 7.50 13.59
C ILE A 211 -25.98 7.38 12.05
N ARG A 212 -26.97 8.00 11.44
CA ARG A 212 -27.07 8.06 9.96
C ARG A 212 -25.84 8.71 9.35
N ALA A 213 -25.35 9.78 9.92
CA ALA A 213 -24.16 10.48 9.42
C ALA A 213 -22.91 9.58 9.47
N VAL A 214 -22.74 8.81 10.53
CA VAL A 214 -21.64 7.85 10.63
C VAL A 214 -21.76 6.77 9.56
N PHE A 215 -22.92 6.18 9.37
CA PHE A 215 -23.14 5.20 8.31
C PHE A 215 -22.89 5.79 6.91
N ARG A 216 -23.38 7.01 6.69
CA ARG A 216 -23.18 7.73 5.42
C ARG A 216 -21.71 8.03 5.14
N SER A 217 -20.92 8.31 6.17
CA SER A 217 -19.48 8.62 6.03
C SER A 217 -18.67 7.45 5.48
N TRP A 218 -19.15 6.22 5.64
CA TRP A 218 -18.51 5.03 5.05
C TRP A 218 -18.40 5.09 3.53
N ASP A 219 -19.35 5.72 2.87
CA ASP A 219 -19.41 5.84 1.39
C ASP A 219 -19.11 7.27 0.91
N ASN A 220 -18.39 8.08 1.69
CA ASN A 220 -17.97 9.38 1.21
C ASN A 220 -16.74 9.26 0.27
N PRO A 221 -16.48 10.25 -0.62
CA PRO A 221 -15.38 10.15 -1.59
C PRO A 221 -14.01 9.92 -0.95
N ARG A 222 -13.70 10.59 0.15
CA ARG A 222 -12.40 10.42 0.84
C ARG A 222 -12.26 9.01 1.42
N ALA A 223 -13.31 8.50 2.05
CA ALA A 223 -13.30 7.15 2.59
C ALA A 223 -13.16 6.09 1.50
N ASN A 224 -13.82 6.29 0.36
CA ASN A 224 -13.73 5.38 -0.79
C ASN A 224 -12.29 5.31 -1.34
N VAL A 225 -11.62 6.45 -1.49
CA VAL A 225 -10.21 6.51 -1.93
C VAL A 225 -9.31 5.82 -0.90
N TYR A 226 -9.48 6.16 0.38
CA TYR A 226 -8.67 5.55 1.44
C TYR A 226 -8.82 4.02 1.48
N ARG A 227 -10.05 3.52 1.37
CA ARG A 227 -10.28 2.07 1.37
C ARG A 227 -9.63 1.40 0.16
N ARG A 228 -9.70 2.00 -1.00
CA ARG A 228 -9.04 1.50 -2.22
C ARG A 228 -7.53 1.41 -2.03
N ASP A 229 -6.93 2.48 -1.51
CA ASP A 229 -5.48 2.57 -1.32
C ASP A 229 -4.97 1.61 -0.23
N ASN A 230 -5.82 1.20 0.70
CA ASN A 230 -5.46 0.34 1.81
C ASN A 230 -6.11 -1.05 1.75
N ASP A 231 -6.69 -1.43 0.61
CA ASP A 231 -7.30 -2.74 0.39
C ASP A 231 -8.38 -3.12 1.43
N ILE A 232 -9.19 -2.14 1.81
CA ILE A 232 -10.29 -2.34 2.75
C ILE A 232 -11.59 -2.57 1.96
N PRO A 233 -12.20 -3.77 2.02
CA PRO A 233 -13.42 -4.06 1.28
C PRO A 233 -14.59 -3.17 1.70
N TYR A 234 -15.34 -2.69 0.73
CA TYR A 234 -16.57 -1.92 0.98
C TYR A 234 -17.58 -2.70 1.83
N SER A 235 -17.66 -4.01 1.62
CA SER A 235 -18.58 -4.92 2.31
C SER A 235 -18.38 -4.98 3.82
N TRP A 236 -17.22 -4.52 4.34
CA TRP A 236 -16.98 -4.56 5.78
C TRP A 236 -17.87 -3.61 6.57
N GLY A 237 -18.21 -2.43 6.03
CA GLY A 237 -18.99 -1.43 6.73
C GLY A 237 -18.25 -0.83 7.94
N THR A 238 -18.95 0.05 8.65
CA THR A 238 -18.47 0.63 9.90
C THR A 238 -19.45 0.32 11.04
N ALA A 239 -18.90 0.12 12.24
CA ALA A 239 -19.71 0.12 13.45
C ALA A 239 -19.88 1.54 13.98
N VAL A 240 -20.84 1.73 14.88
CA VAL A 240 -21.10 3.00 15.58
C VAL A 240 -21.08 2.75 17.07
N ASN A 241 -20.22 3.48 17.79
CA ASN A 241 -20.12 3.40 19.23
C ASN A 241 -20.85 4.57 19.86
N VAL A 242 -21.84 4.30 20.70
CA VAL A 242 -22.59 5.30 21.46
C VAL A 242 -22.22 5.13 22.92
N MET A 243 -21.61 6.15 23.51
CA MET A 243 -21.17 6.08 24.90
C MET A 243 -21.43 7.38 25.64
N PRO A 244 -21.67 7.32 26.96
CA PRO A 244 -21.85 8.52 27.77
C PRO A 244 -20.66 9.44 27.69
N MET A 245 -20.91 10.75 27.69
CA MET A 245 -19.83 11.73 27.73
C MET A 245 -19.12 11.72 29.07
N VAL A 246 -17.81 11.86 29.03
CA VAL A 246 -16.94 12.30 30.11
C VAL A 246 -16.26 13.58 29.66
N PHE A 247 -16.24 14.59 30.53
CA PHE A 247 -15.89 15.94 30.14
C PHE A 247 -14.51 16.37 30.65
N GLY A 248 -13.54 16.36 29.74
CA GLY A 248 -12.21 16.90 29.99
C GLY A 248 -12.21 18.42 30.11
N ASN A 249 -13.30 19.09 29.73
CA ASN A 249 -13.51 20.56 29.86
C ASN A 249 -14.45 20.96 31.00
N LEU A 250 -14.70 20.05 31.95
CA LEU A 250 -15.59 20.36 33.08
C LEU A 250 -15.04 21.46 33.97
N ASN A 251 -13.76 21.42 34.32
CA ASN A 251 -13.07 22.39 35.19
C ASN A 251 -11.54 22.21 35.01
N ASP A 252 -10.76 22.95 35.81
CA ASP A 252 -9.29 22.87 35.78
C ASP A 252 -8.71 21.57 36.35
N ASN A 253 -9.54 20.78 37.02
CA ASN A 253 -9.17 19.43 37.50
C ASN A 253 -9.59 18.36 36.52
N SER A 254 -9.78 18.76 35.27
CA SER A 254 -10.19 17.90 34.15
C SER A 254 -9.26 18.10 32.98
N GLY A 255 -9.19 17.11 32.08
CA GLY A 255 -8.35 17.18 30.91
C GLY A 255 -8.55 15.97 30.00
N THR A 256 -7.82 15.96 28.91
CA THR A 256 -7.88 14.87 27.94
C THR A 256 -6.49 14.64 27.34
N GLY A 257 -6.24 13.44 26.85
CA GLY A 257 -4.94 13.13 26.27
C GLY A 257 -4.94 11.87 25.41
N VAL A 258 -3.83 11.73 24.72
CA VAL A 258 -3.51 10.55 23.90
C VAL A 258 -2.10 10.09 24.27
N ALA A 259 -1.88 8.79 24.31
CA ALA A 259 -0.58 8.24 24.68
C ALA A 259 -0.32 6.90 24.02
N PHE A 260 0.98 6.58 23.95
CA PHE A 260 1.50 5.30 23.45
C PHE A 260 2.34 4.66 24.56
N THR A 261 2.22 3.36 24.73
CA THR A 261 3.03 2.64 25.73
C THR A 261 4.50 2.55 25.36
N ARG A 262 4.80 2.70 24.07
CA ARG A 262 6.18 2.77 23.56
C ARG A 262 6.26 3.87 22.50
N ASP A 263 7.45 4.36 22.20
CA ASP A 263 7.63 5.38 21.18
C ASP A 263 7.24 4.84 19.78
N PRO A 264 6.20 5.38 19.14
CA PRO A 264 5.75 4.90 17.83
C PRO A 264 6.73 5.23 16.70
N ALA A 265 7.67 6.14 16.90
CA ALA A 265 8.67 6.51 15.91
C ALA A 265 9.93 5.63 16.02
N THR A 266 10.40 5.35 17.23
CA THR A 266 11.67 4.64 17.47
C THR A 266 11.54 3.24 18.04
N GLY A 267 10.40 2.92 18.66
CA GLY A 267 10.19 1.66 19.36
C GLY A 267 10.73 1.62 20.79
N GLU A 268 11.31 2.72 21.28
CA GLU A 268 11.81 2.79 22.65
C GLU A 268 10.70 2.53 23.68
N LYS A 269 10.99 1.72 24.70
CA LYS A 269 10.05 1.41 25.78
C LYS A 269 9.91 2.60 26.73
N LYS A 270 9.11 3.57 26.34
CA LYS A 270 8.84 4.80 27.06
C LYS A 270 7.44 5.27 26.76
N LEU A 271 6.70 5.64 27.82
CA LEU A 271 5.37 6.23 27.68
C LEU A 271 5.50 7.57 26.95
N MET A 272 4.86 7.69 25.79
CA MET A 272 4.87 8.87 24.94
C MET A 272 3.46 9.38 24.77
N GLY A 273 3.28 10.68 24.73
CA GLY A 273 1.96 11.24 24.49
C GLY A 273 1.85 12.68 24.90
N GLU A 274 0.62 13.18 24.77
CA GLU A 274 0.27 14.57 25.01
C GLU A 274 -1.05 14.68 25.77
N PHE A 275 -1.21 15.73 26.55
CA PHE A 275 -2.46 16.03 27.24
C PHE A 275 -2.74 17.52 27.30
N LEU A 276 -4.01 17.86 27.48
CA LEU A 276 -4.47 19.23 27.70
C LEU A 276 -5.35 19.26 28.96
N THR A 277 -5.20 20.32 29.76
CA THR A 277 -6.11 20.61 30.88
C THR A 277 -7.32 21.37 30.37
N ASN A 278 -8.46 21.17 30.97
CA ASN A 278 -9.71 21.85 30.63
C ASN A 278 -9.97 21.89 29.11
N ALA A 279 -10.05 20.70 28.50
CA ALA A 279 -10.19 20.53 27.07
C ALA A 279 -10.95 19.25 26.71
N GLN A 280 -11.56 19.23 25.53
CA GLN A 280 -12.09 18.01 24.93
C GLN A 280 -11.07 17.38 23.96
N GLY A 281 -11.25 16.11 23.60
CA GLY A 281 -10.31 15.38 22.76
C GLY A 281 -9.99 16.04 21.42
N GLU A 282 -10.95 16.73 20.83
CA GLU A 282 -10.78 17.48 19.59
C GLU A 282 -9.72 18.59 19.69
N ASP A 283 -9.54 19.18 20.86
CA ASP A 283 -8.58 20.27 21.09
C ASP A 283 -7.13 19.78 21.00
N VAL A 284 -6.86 18.53 21.35
CA VAL A 284 -5.53 17.91 21.23
C VAL A 284 -5.15 17.76 19.77
N VAL A 285 -6.11 17.33 18.94
CA VAL A 285 -5.90 17.04 17.53
C VAL A 285 -5.90 18.32 16.68
N ALA A 286 -6.76 19.27 17.01
CA ALA A 286 -6.93 20.51 16.23
C ALA A 286 -5.76 21.49 16.32
N GLY A 287 -4.88 21.32 17.31
CA GLY A 287 -3.73 22.21 17.48
C GLY A 287 -4.08 23.65 17.89
N VAL A 288 -5.28 23.89 18.39
CA VAL A 288 -5.74 25.21 18.84
C VAL A 288 -4.96 25.67 20.09
N ARG A 289 -4.54 24.72 20.90
CA ARG A 289 -3.67 24.93 22.07
C ARG A 289 -2.49 24.01 21.96
N THR A 290 -1.33 24.42 22.47
CA THR A 290 -0.13 23.57 22.52
C THR A 290 -0.29 22.51 23.61
N PRO A 291 -0.35 21.21 23.27
CA PRO A 291 -0.43 20.16 24.27
C PRO A 291 0.84 20.06 25.10
N MET A 292 0.70 19.58 26.31
CA MET A 292 1.82 19.27 27.21
C MET A 292 2.26 17.82 27.03
N PRO A 293 3.57 17.52 27.16
CA PRO A 293 4.03 16.12 27.16
C PRO A 293 3.37 15.33 28.28
N ILE A 294 3.07 14.04 28.03
CA ILE A 294 2.41 13.17 28.99
C ILE A 294 3.17 13.05 30.32
N SER A 295 4.50 13.21 30.30
CA SER A 295 5.34 13.19 31.50
C SER A 295 4.98 14.30 32.50
N GLN A 296 4.40 15.41 32.04
CA GLN A 296 3.98 16.52 32.88
C GLN A 296 2.60 16.30 33.49
N MET A 297 1.87 15.27 33.09
CA MET A 297 0.57 14.93 33.65
C MET A 297 0.65 14.58 35.15
N GLU A 298 1.76 14.02 35.58
CA GLU A 298 2.00 13.65 36.98
C GLU A 298 1.87 14.84 37.93
N GLU A 299 2.33 16.03 37.52
CA GLU A 299 2.24 17.26 38.33
C GLU A 299 0.80 17.79 38.42
N LYS A 300 0.06 17.70 37.31
CA LYS A 300 -1.32 18.23 37.22
C LYS A 300 -2.36 17.28 37.83
N PHE A 301 -2.24 16.00 37.55
CA PHE A 301 -3.17 14.94 37.94
C PHE A 301 -2.43 13.75 38.54
N PRO A 302 -1.83 13.86 39.74
CA PRO A 302 -0.99 12.80 40.30
C PRO A 302 -1.68 11.44 40.41
N GLN A 303 -2.90 11.40 40.90
CA GLN A 303 -3.64 10.15 41.07
C GLN A 303 -4.08 9.58 39.72
N ALA A 304 -4.63 10.41 38.83
CA ALA A 304 -5.04 9.97 37.50
C ALA A 304 -3.84 9.48 36.70
N TYR A 305 -2.68 10.13 36.79
CA TYR A 305 -1.46 9.67 36.15
C TYR A 305 -1.01 8.30 36.69
N ALA A 306 -1.01 8.10 37.99
CA ALA A 306 -0.67 6.81 38.58
C ALA A 306 -1.62 5.70 38.12
N ASP A 307 -2.92 5.99 38.07
CA ASP A 307 -3.92 5.05 37.56
C ASP A 307 -3.72 4.77 36.07
N PHE A 308 -3.37 5.78 35.28
CA PHE A 308 -3.13 5.67 33.86
C PHE A 308 -1.89 4.79 33.56
N VAL A 309 -0.80 4.95 34.31
CA VAL A 309 0.40 4.11 34.15
C VAL A 309 0.05 2.64 34.42
N LYS A 310 -0.74 2.36 35.43
CA LYS A 310 -1.22 1.00 35.72
C LYS A 310 -2.08 0.44 34.55
N VAL A 311 -2.94 1.27 33.99
CA VAL A 311 -3.76 0.89 32.82
C VAL A 311 -2.86 0.58 31.62
N CYS A 312 -1.85 1.39 31.37
CA CYS A 312 -0.87 1.17 30.29
C CYS A 312 -0.17 -0.18 30.42
N ASP A 313 0.33 -0.48 31.61
CA ASP A 313 1.01 -1.75 31.88
C ASP A 313 0.05 -2.93 31.73
N LEU A 314 -1.17 -2.81 32.23
CA LEU A 314 -2.20 -3.84 32.12
C LEU A 314 -2.58 -4.10 30.65
N LEU A 315 -2.78 -3.05 29.86
CA LEU A 315 -3.18 -3.19 28.45
C LEU A 315 -2.07 -3.80 27.60
N GLU A 316 -0.82 -3.35 27.79
CA GLU A 316 0.32 -3.92 27.07
C GLU A 316 0.50 -5.40 27.44
N ASP A 317 0.40 -5.74 28.70
CA ASP A 317 0.48 -7.14 29.15
C ASP A 317 -0.68 -7.99 28.63
N HIS A 318 -1.90 -7.44 28.61
CA HIS A 318 -3.09 -8.15 28.15
C HIS A 318 -3.06 -8.42 26.64
N TYR A 319 -2.75 -7.39 25.83
CA TYR A 319 -2.72 -7.52 24.38
C TYR A 319 -1.40 -8.04 23.83
N ARG A 320 -0.35 -8.08 24.65
CA ARG A 320 0.99 -8.53 24.23
C ARG A 320 1.54 -7.70 23.07
N ASP A 321 1.24 -6.41 23.07
CA ASP A 321 1.69 -5.46 22.06
C ASP A 321 1.61 -4.03 22.60
N MET A 322 2.36 -3.12 21.97
CA MET A 322 2.28 -1.70 22.22
C MET A 322 0.85 -1.19 21.98
N GLN A 323 0.40 -0.32 22.87
CA GLN A 323 -0.95 0.26 22.82
C GLN A 323 -0.93 1.76 22.57
N ASP A 324 -1.87 2.22 21.77
CA ASP A 324 -2.25 3.60 21.55
C ASP A 324 -3.56 3.81 22.29
N MET A 325 -3.61 4.80 23.17
CA MET A 325 -4.73 5.01 24.09
C MET A 325 -5.21 6.44 24.05
N GLU A 326 -6.52 6.59 24.19
CA GLU A 326 -7.18 7.86 24.36
C GLU A 326 -7.89 7.86 25.72
N PHE A 327 -7.69 8.91 26.51
CA PHE A 327 -8.23 9.00 27.85
C PHE A 327 -8.76 10.39 28.15
N THR A 328 -9.63 10.47 29.14
CA THR A 328 -10.15 11.73 29.70
C THR A 328 -10.09 11.67 31.22
N VAL A 329 -9.73 12.79 31.83
CA VAL A 329 -9.82 13.01 33.29
C VAL A 329 -10.97 13.97 33.54
N GLU A 330 -11.98 13.49 34.22
CA GLU A 330 -13.11 14.31 34.64
C GLU A 330 -13.09 14.50 36.15
N ASN A 331 -12.88 15.72 36.58
CA ASN A 331 -12.80 16.09 38.01
C ASN A 331 -11.85 15.15 38.79
N GLY A 332 -10.68 14.94 38.26
CA GLY A 332 -9.62 14.08 38.84
C GLY A 332 -9.76 12.59 38.62
N LYS A 333 -10.85 12.12 38.06
CA LYS A 333 -11.09 10.69 37.79
C LYS A 333 -10.75 10.31 36.34
N LEU A 334 -9.94 9.28 36.20
CA LEU A 334 -9.54 8.76 34.87
C LEU A 334 -10.65 7.91 34.22
N TYR A 335 -10.84 8.11 32.91
CA TYR A 335 -11.67 7.27 32.06
C TYR A 335 -10.92 6.92 30.78
N MET A 336 -11.02 5.66 30.37
CA MET A 336 -10.47 5.19 29.11
C MET A 336 -11.54 5.28 28.02
N LEU A 337 -11.20 5.93 26.92
CA LEU A 337 -12.12 6.12 25.78
C LEU A 337 -11.81 5.21 24.61
N GLN A 338 -10.56 4.82 24.44
CA GLN A 338 -10.12 3.98 23.34
C GLN A 338 -8.76 3.38 23.64
N CYS A 339 -8.56 2.15 23.20
CA CYS A 339 -7.24 1.57 23.01
C CYS A 339 -7.19 0.82 21.69
N ARG A 340 -6.01 0.72 21.11
CA ARG A 340 -5.74 -0.07 19.91
C ARG A 340 -4.26 -0.44 19.87
N SER A 341 -3.92 -1.47 19.08
CA SER A 341 -2.52 -1.71 18.73
C SER A 341 -1.98 -0.48 17.99
N GLY A 342 -0.95 0.13 18.54
CA GLY A 342 -0.50 1.44 18.11
C GLY A 342 0.04 1.44 16.69
N LYS A 343 -0.35 2.43 15.90
CA LYS A 343 0.31 2.71 14.62
C LYS A 343 1.74 3.14 14.90
N ARG A 344 2.66 2.63 14.11
CA ARG A 344 4.10 2.83 14.33
C ARG A 344 4.83 2.84 13.01
N THR A 345 6.03 3.41 13.01
CA THR A 345 6.93 3.32 11.86
C THR A 345 7.37 1.86 11.67
N ALA A 346 7.82 1.54 10.46
CA ALA A 346 8.36 0.20 10.18
C ALA A 346 9.56 -0.13 11.08
N GLN A 347 10.44 0.83 11.32
CA GLN A 347 11.57 0.67 12.23
C GLN A 347 11.11 0.36 13.65
N ALA A 348 10.13 1.12 14.16
CA ALA A 348 9.56 0.89 15.48
C ALA A 348 8.88 -0.49 15.56
N ALA A 349 8.17 -0.92 14.53
CA ALA A 349 7.53 -2.23 14.48
C ALA A 349 8.53 -3.37 14.66
N LEU A 350 9.66 -3.31 13.97
CA LEU A 350 10.74 -4.30 14.08
C LEU A 350 11.34 -4.30 15.48
N LYS A 351 11.67 -3.13 16.02
CA LYS A 351 12.27 -3.01 17.36
C LYS A 351 11.31 -3.51 18.44
N ILE A 352 10.04 -3.11 18.38
CA ILE A 352 9.03 -3.53 19.36
C ILE A 352 8.84 -5.04 19.33
N ALA A 353 8.73 -5.64 18.13
CA ALA A 353 8.60 -7.09 18.00
C ALA A 353 9.78 -7.85 18.61
N CYS A 354 11.00 -7.40 18.34
CA CYS A 354 12.22 -7.99 18.92
C CYS A 354 12.25 -7.82 20.43
N ASP A 355 11.94 -6.63 20.94
CA ASP A 355 11.95 -6.33 22.37
C ASP A 355 10.89 -7.17 23.12
N LEU A 356 9.71 -7.34 22.55
CA LEU A 356 8.66 -8.16 23.15
C LEU A 356 9.05 -9.65 23.24
N VAL A 357 9.78 -10.16 22.25
CA VAL A 357 10.34 -11.51 22.31
C VAL A 357 11.40 -11.61 23.41
N ASP A 358 12.31 -10.64 23.49
CA ASP A 358 13.37 -10.59 24.50
C ASP A 358 12.79 -10.46 25.92
N GLU A 359 11.68 -9.77 26.08
CA GLU A 359 10.96 -9.64 27.37
C GLU A 359 10.15 -10.89 27.72
N GLY A 360 10.06 -11.86 26.84
CA GLY A 360 9.28 -13.08 27.05
C GLY A 360 7.76 -12.93 26.92
N MET A 361 7.31 -11.79 26.39
CA MET A 361 5.88 -11.51 26.22
C MET A 361 5.26 -12.25 25.04
N ILE A 362 6.02 -12.44 23.97
CA ILE A 362 5.60 -13.11 22.74
C ILE A 362 6.68 -14.09 22.27
N ASP A 363 6.30 -15.03 21.42
CA ASP A 363 7.22 -15.92 20.72
C ASP A 363 7.61 -15.36 19.34
N GLU A 364 8.54 -16.02 18.67
CA GLU A 364 9.00 -15.64 17.33
C GLU A 364 7.86 -15.63 16.29
N LYS A 365 6.95 -16.60 16.37
CA LYS A 365 5.80 -16.69 15.46
C LYS A 365 4.88 -15.48 15.60
N LYS A 366 4.61 -15.06 16.83
CA LYS A 366 3.79 -13.89 17.10
C LYS A 366 4.49 -12.63 16.59
N ALA A 367 5.80 -12.50 16.81
CA ALA A 367 6.60 -11.37 16.35
C ALA A 367 6.52 -11.23 14.81
N VAL A 368 6.70 -12.32 14.08
CA VAL A 368 6.58 -12.35 12.62
C VAL A 368 5.16 -11.95 12.18
N SER A 369 4.14 -12.42 12.89
CA SER A 369 2.73 -12.14 12.57
C SER A 369 2.30 -10.70 12.82
N MET A 370 3.00 -9.97 13.69
CA MET A 370 2.65 -8.60 14.07
C MET A 370 3.01 -7.55 13.03
N ILE A 371 3.95 -7.85 12.17
CA ILE A 371 4.53 -6.88 11.23
C ILE A 371 3.77 -6.94 9.92
N ASP A 372 3.27 -5.79 9.45
CA ASP A 372 2.69 -5.69 8.11
C ASP A 372 3.83 -5.75 7.09
N PRO A 373 3.86 -6.77 6.21
CA PRO A 373 4.93 -6.91 5.23
C PRO A 373 5.13 -5.67 4.34
N ARG A 374 4.05 -4.96 4.02
CA ARG A 374 4.09 -3.75 3.19
C ARG A 374 4.88 -2.61 3.84
N ASN A 375 4.93 -2.57 5.16
CA ASN A 375 5.69 -1.55 5.89
C ASN A 375 7.20 -1.70 5.72
N LEU A 376 7.68 -2.89 5.38
CA LEU A 376 9.13 -3.12 5.13
C LEU A 376 9.64 -2.31 3.94
N ASP A 377 8.77 -1.98 3.00
CA ASP A 377 9.13 -1.22 1.80
C ASP A 377 9.79 0.12 2.15
N THR A 378 9.29 0.80 3.17
CA THR A 378 9.83 2.10 3.61
C THR A 378 11.25 2.00 4.17
N LEU A 379 11.65 0.84 4.68
CA LEU A 379 13.00 0.61 5.22
C LEU A 379 14.06 0.37 4.15
N LEU A 380 13.63 0.02 2.95
CA LEU A 380 14.49 -0.36 1.84
C LEU A 380 14.83 0.81 0.94
N HIS A 381 14.21 1.97 1.15
CA HIS A 381 14.36 3.17 0.32
C HIS A 381 14.76 4.39 1.15
N PRO A 382 15.46 5.38 0.55
CA PRO A 382 15.73 6.65 1.22
C PRO A 382 14.45 7.37 1.62
N GLN A 383 14.52 8.16 2.70
CA GLN A 383 13.42 8.97 3.22
C GLN A 383 13.88 10.41 3.43
N PHE A 384 12.93 11.36 3.48
CA PHE A 384 13.25 12.73 3.82
C PHE A 384 13.54 12.89 5.31
N ASP A 385 14.41 13.84 5.65
CA ASP A 385 14.60 14.28 7.03
C ASP A 385 13.25 14.76 7.59
N ALA A 386 12.77 14.12 8.65
CA ALA A 386 11.44 14.38 9.22
C ALA A 386 11.26 15.81 9.73
N ALA A 387 12.30 16.40 10.29
CA ALA A 387 12.24 17.76 10.84
C ALA A 387 12.09 18.82 9.75
N VAL A 388 12.80 18.63 8.63
CA VAL A 388 12.71 19.53 7.48
C VAL A 388 11.39 19.33 6.74
N LEU A 389 10.95 18.09 6.58
CA LEU A 389 9.71 17.76 5.89
C LEU A 389 8.47 18.39 6.55
N LYS A 390 8.43 18.41 7.87
CA LYS A 390 7.33 19.03 8.64
C LYS A 390 7.10 20.50 8.31
N LYS A 391 8.16 21.20 7.91
CA LYS A 391 8.13 22.65 7.63
C LYS A 391 7.93 22.95 6.14
N ALA A 392 7.95 21.95 5.29
CA ALA A 392 7.85 22.11 3.84
C ALA A 392 6.42 21.81 3.37
N PRO A 393 5.72 22.80 2.77
CA PRO A 393 4.43 22.53 2.16
C PRO A 393 4.61 21.82 0.81
N ALA A 394 3.77 20.82 0.54
CA ALA A 394 3.71 20.18 -0.77
C ALA A 394 3.13 21.18 -1.78
N ILE A 395 3.80 21.34 -2.91
CA ILE A 395 3.33 22.23 -4.00
C ILE A 395 2.41 21.53 -4.97
N ALA A 396 2.45 20.18 -5.03
CA ALA A 396 1.59 19.35 -5.85
C ALA A 396 1.57 17.93 -5.31
N LYS A 397 0.61 17.15 -5.76
CA LYS A 397 0.49 15.72 -5.47
C LYS A 397 0.11 14.98 -6.74
N ALA A 398 0.81 13.88 -7.02
CA ALA A 398 0.53 13.01 -8.14
C ALA A 398 0.58 11.55 -7.68
N LEU A 399 0.75 10.58 -8.59
CA LEU A 399 0.72 9.17 -8.24
C LEU A 399 2.02 8.72 -7.56
N PRO A 400 1.96 8.07 -6.40
CA PRO A 400 3.12 7.45 -5.74
C PRO A 400 3.51 6.16 -6.48
N ALA A 401 4.21 6.31 -7.59
CA ALA A 401 4.48 5.21 -8.52
C ALA A 401 5.59 4.27 -8.07
N SER A 402 6.61 4.78 -7.39
CA SER A 402 7.67 3.96 -6.80
C SER A 402 8.18 4.62 -5.53
N PRO A 403 8.30 3.88 -4.42
CA PRO A 403 8.56 4.46 -3.10
C PRO A 403 9.95 5.08 -2.96
N GLY A 404 10.09 5.88 -1.92
CA GLY A 404 11.33 6.55 -1.55
C GLY A 404 11.25 8.07 -1.74
N ALA A 405 12.27 8.75 -1.21
CA ALA A 405 12.42 10.18 -1.31
C ALA A 405 13.59 10.54 -2.22
N ALA A 406 13.44 11.55 -3.05
CA ALA A 406 14.50 12.03 -3.91
C ALA A 406 14.56 13.56 -3.89
N CYS A 407 15.78 14.08 -3.87
CA CYS A 407 16.07 15.50 -3.99
C CYS A 407 17.22 15.69 -4.98
N GLY A 408 17.10 16.62 -5.87
CA GLY A 408 18.17 16.89 -6.83
C GLY A 408 17.85 18.02 -7.78
N LYS A 409 18.83 18.30 -8.65
CA LYS A 409 18.69 19.28 -9.70
C LYS A 409 17.87 18.69 -10.86
N ILE A 410 16.99 19.50 -11.41
CA ILE A 410 16.12 19.09 -12.51
C ILE A 410 16.94 18.93 -13.80
N VAL A 411 16.76 17.78 -14.46
CA VAL A 411 17.23 17.52 -15.83
C VAL A 411 16.07 16.99 -16.67
N PHE A 412 16.11 17.23 -17.97
CA PHE A 412 15.00 16.94 -18.88
C PHE A 412 15.27 15.80 -19.88
N SER A 413 16.48 15.25 -19.87
CA SER A 413 16.83 14.13 -20.77
C SER A 413 17.69 13.10 -20.06
N ALA A 414 17.63 11.86 -20.57
CA ALA A 414 18.46 10.76 -20.08
C ALA A 414 19.95 11.07 -20.22
N GLU A 415 20.33 11.71 -21.31
CA GLU A 415 21.71 12.09 -21.60
C GLU A 415 22.23 13.11 -20.60
N ASP A 416 21.44 14.14 -20.29
CA ASP A 416 21.78 15.14 -19.27
C ASP A 416 21.88 14.51 -17.89
N ALA A 417 20.99 13.57 -17.54
CA ALA A 417 21.04 12.86 -16.27
C ALA A 417 22.36 12.11 -16.09
N LYS A 418 22.81 11.41 -17.12
CA LYS A 418 24.11 10.70 -17.13
C LYS A 418 25.29 11.65 -16.98
N GLU A 419 25.31 12.69 -17.78
CA GLU A 419 26.39 13.70 -17.79
C GLU A 419 26.52 14.42 -16.46
N TRP A 420 25.37 14.82 -15.87
CA TRP A 420 25.37 15.53 -14.60
C TRP A 420 25.78 14.63 -13.43
N LYS A 421 25.40 13.37 -13.48
CA LYS A 421 25.86 12.37 -12.47
C LYS A 421 27.37 12.18 -12.54
N GLU A 422 27.94 12.10 -13.74
CA GLU A 422 29.39 11.98 -13.92
C GLU A 422 30.15 13.18 -13.34
N ARG A 423 29.53 14.36 -13.33
CA ARG A 423 30.07 15.56 -12.69
C ARG A 423 29.92 15.55 -11.16
N GLY A 424 29.29 14.54 -10.60
CA GLY A 424 29.03 14.43 -9.16
C GLY A 424 27.73 15.12 -8.69
N GLU A 425 26.87 15.53 -9.62
CA GLU A 425 25.60 16.16 -9.31
C GLU A 425 24.50 15.11 -9.05
N LYS A 426 23.63 15.39 -8.09
CA LYS A 426 22.41 14.62 -7.85
C LYS A 426 21.28 15.24 -8.66
N VAL A 427 20.60 14.43 -9.47
CA VAL A 427 19.57 14.91 -10.39
C VAL A 427 18.24 14.21 -10.23
N VAL A 428 17.17 14.91 -10.56
CA VAL A 428 15.82 14.38 -10.72
C VAL A 428 15.46 14.52 -12.19
N LEU A 429 15.13 13.39 -12.83
CA LEU A 429 14.75 13.37 -14.24
C LEU A 429 13.26 13.72 -14.36
N VAL A 430 12.96 14.82 -15.04
CA VAL A 430 11.60 15.28 -15.28
C VAL A 430 11.29 15.16 -16.77
N ARG A 431 10.32 14.30 -17.10
CA ARG A 431 9.92 14.03 -18.47
C ARG A 431 8.41 14.14 -18.63
N LEU A 432 7.96 14.40 -19.87
CA LEU A 432 6.55 14.26 -20.21
C LEU A 432 6.09 12.81 -19.96
N GLU A 433 6.87 11.87 -20.49
CA GLU A 433 6.78 10.42 -20.25
C GLU A 433 8.16 9.80 -20.53
N THR A 434 8.42 8.60 -20.01
CA THR A 434 9.67 7.90 -20.30
C THR A 434 9.45 6.76 -21.29
N SER A 435 10.53 6.39 -21.97
CA SER A 435 10.60 5.28 -22.92
C SER A 435 11.77 4.37 -22.57
N PRO A 436 11.90 3.18 -23.19
CA PRO A 436 13.04 2.30 -22.96
C PRO A 436 14.41 2.96 -23.18
N GLU A 437 14.48 3.97 -24.02
CA GLU A 437 15.71 4.74 -24.27
C GLU A 437 16.16 5.58 -23.07
N ASP A 438 15.26 5.86 -22.13
CA ASP A 438 15.54 6.67 -20.95
C ASP A 438 16.13 5.84 -19.77
N ILE A 439 16.22 4.52 -19.88
CA ILE A 439 16.60 3.63 -18.75
C ILE A 439 17.93 4.03 -18.11
N GLU A 440 18.96 4.33 -18.92
CA GLU A 440 20.27 4.72 -18.39
C GLU A 440 20.20 6.07 -17.63
N GLY A 441 19.40 7.01 -18.12
CA GLY A 441 19.16 8.28 -17.45
C GLY A 441 18.36 8.11 -16.18
N MET A 442 17.40 7.19 -16.16
CA MET A 442 16.64 6.84 -14.97
C MET A 442 17.56 6.23 -13.90
N LYS A 443 18.47 5.35 -14.27
CA LYS A 443 19.48 4.80 -13.36
C LYS A 443 20.39 5.86 -12.75
N ALA A 444 20.76 6.85 -13.55
CA ALA A 444 21.63 7.94 -13.12
C ALA A 444 20.95 8.93 -12.18
N SER A 445 19.63 8.98 -12.17
CA SER A 445 18.83 9.95 -11.41
C SER A 445 18.56 9.46 -9.99
N GLN A 446 18.35 10.41 -9.07
CA GLN A 446 17.88 10.09 -7.72
C GLN A 446 16.39 9.70 -7.74
N GLY A 447 15.62 10.31 -8.61
CA GLY A 447 14.20 10.05 -8.79
C GLY A 447 13.70 10.51 -10.14
N ILE A 448 12.49 10.06 -10.48
CA ILE A 448 11.83 10.33 -11.76
C ILE A 448 10.47 10.99 -11.50
N LEU A 449 10.21 12.09 -12.22
CA LEU A 449 8.92 12.79 -12.20
C LEU A 449 8.39 12.86 -13.61
N THR A 450 7.17 12.35 -13.85
CA THR A 450 6.54 12.43 -15.16
C THR A 450 5.22 13.19 -15.11
N VAL A 451 4.88 13.84 -16.21
CA VAL A 451 3.63 14.58 -16.39
C VAL A 451 2.49 13.61 -16.71
N ARG A 452 2.76 12.59 -17.51
CA ARG A 452 1.83 11.56 -17.97
C ARG A 452 2.22 10.20 -17.42
N GLY A 453 1.25 9.31 -17.35
CA GLY A 453 1.44 7.93 -16.98
C GLY A 453 0.79 7.56 -15.65
N GLY A 454 0.27 6.35 -15.59
CA GLY A 454 -0.30 5.75 -14.40
C GLY A 454 0.68 4.80 -13.71
N MET A 455 0.16 4.00 -12.80
CA MET A 455 0.92 3.00 -12.04
C MET A 455 1.53 1.90 -12.92
N THR A 456 1.04 1.73 -14.12
CA THR A 456 1.48 0.73 -15.08
C THR A 456 2.32 1.32 -16.22
N SER A 457 2.61 2.63 -16.18
CA SER A 457 3.44 3.29 -17.17
C SER A 457 4.88 2.77 -17.15
N HIS A 458 5.59 2.97 -18.24
CA HIS A 458 7.01 2.60 -18.35
C HIS A 458 7.84 3.19 -17.20
N ALA A 459 7.65 4.47 -16.89
CA ALA A 459 8.37 5.14 -15.81
C ALA A 459 8.11 4.44 -14.46
N ALA A 460 6.85 4.15 -14.14
CA ALA A 460 6.46 3.51 -12.89
C ALA A 460 7.05 2.09 -12.76
N VAL A 461 6.89 1.27 -13.79
CA VAL A 461 7.35 -0.12 -13.79
C VAL A 461 8.87 -0.21 -13.69
N VAL A 462 9.58 0.57 -14.49
CA VAL A 462 11.05 0.55 -14.52
C VAL A 462 11.63 1.13 -13.23
N ALA A 463 11.07 2.21 -12.72
CA ALA A 463 11.52 2.81 -11.45
C ALA A 463 11.37 1.84 -10.28
N ARG A 464 10.25 1.13 -10.19
CA ARG A 464 10.04 0.08 -9.17
C ARG A 464 11.06 -1.03 -9.30
N GLY A 465 11.32 -1.49 -10.52
CA GLY A 465 12.35 -2.50 -10.77
C GLY A 465 13.75 -2.08 -10.37
N MET A 466 14.07 -0.80 -10.50
CA MET A 466 15.37 -0.23 -10.12
C MET A 466 15.45 0.16 -8.64
N GLY A 467 14.34 0.18 -7.92
CA GLY A 467 14.27 0.74 -6.57
C GLY A 467 14.43 2.26 -6.52
N LYS A 468 14.13 2.97 -7.60
CA LYS A 468 14.20 4.43 -7.68
C LYS A 468 12.86 5.07 -7.33
N CYS A 469 12.91 6.20 -6.64
CA CYS A 469 11.74 7.03 -6.38
C CYS A 469 11.08 7.48 -7.68
N CYS A 470 9.78 7.35 -7.79
CA CYS A 470 9.03 7.85 -8.94
C CYS A 470 7.69 8.43 -8.53
N VAL A 471 7.43 9.64 -9.01
CA VAL A 471 6.11 10.28 -8.97
C VAL A 471 5.66 10.44 -10.41
N SER A 472 4.53 9.85 -10.78
CA SER A 472 4.05 9.89 -12.16
C SER A 472 2.67 10.54 -12.28
N GLY A 473 2.34 10.95 -13.50
CA GLY A 473 1.02 11.50 -13.79
C GLY A 473 0.73 12.86 -13.18
N CYS A 474 1.74 13.70 -12.99
CA CYS A 474 1.55 15.06 -12.49
C CYS A 474 1.03 15.99 -13.60
N GLY A 475 -0.29 15.91 -13.85
CA GLY A 475 -0.97 16.70 -14.88
C GLY A 475 -0.99 18.20 -14.63
N GLU A 476 -0.67 18.65 -13.42
CA GLU A 476 -0.53 20.08 -13.07
C GLU A 476 0.72 20.73 -13.66
N ILE A 477 1.70 19.92 -14.08
CA ILE A 477 2.92 20.42 -14.72
C ILE A 477 2.61 20.83 -16.16
N ASN A 478 2.94 22.06 -16.51
CA ASN A 478 2.94 22.54 -17.88
C ASN A 478 4.36 22.46 -18.45
N MET A 479 4.64 21.40 -19.20
CA MET A 479 5.97 21.03 -19.66
C MET A 479 6.36 21.71 -20.98
N ASP A 480 7.61 22.22 -21.04
CA ASP A 480 8.30 22.67 -22.25
C ASP A 480 9.68 21.99 -22.29
N GLU A 481 9.72 20.77 -22.80
CA GLU A 481 10.96 19.98 -22.86
C GLU A 481 12.03 20.61 -23.77
N GLU A 482 11.64 21.27 -24.85
CA GLU A 482 12.58 21.91 -25.80
C GLU A 482 13.37 23.03 -25.14
N ASN A 483 12.72 23.85 -24.33
CA ASN A 483 13.35 24.98 -23.63
C ASN A 483 13.82 24.59 -22.23
N LYS A 484 13.74 23.33 -21.87
CA LYS A 484 14.16 22.76 -20.57
C LYS A 484 13.60 23.54 -19.39
N LYS A 485 12.27 23.68 -19.37
CA LYS A 485 11.53 24.34 -18.29
C LYS A 485 10.12 23.78 -18.15
N PHE A 486 9.53 23.97 -17.00
CA PHE A 486 8.11 23.70 -16.75
C PHE A 486 7.54 24.65 -15.70
N GLU A 487 6.22 24.79 -15.72
CA GLU A 487 5.49 25.55 -14.72
C GLU A 487 4.72 24.60 -13.80
N LEU A 488 4.82 24.87 -12.51
CA LEU A 488 4.10 24.12 -11.47
C LEU A 488 3.82 25.04 -10.28
N ALA A 489 2.57 25.05 -9.81
CA ALA A 489 2.15 25.85 -8.66
C ALA A 489 2.52 27.35 -8.76
N GLY A 490 2.42 27.91 -9.96
CA GLY A 490 2.72 29.34 -10.21
C GLY A 490 4.20 29.70 -10.29
N LYS A 491 5.10 28.73 -10.28
CA LYS A 491 6.54 28.93 -10.41
C LYS A 491 7.07 28.25 -11.68
N THR A 492 8.03 28.90 -12.36
CA THR A 492 8.77 28.33 -13.50
C THR A 492 10.05 27.66 -13.01
N TYR A 493 10.20 26.38 -13.32
CA TYR A 493 11.39 25.57 -13.00
C TYR A 493 12.24 25.40 -14.24
N HIS A 494 13.52 25.65 -14.10
CA HIS A 494 14.53 25.49 -15.15
C HIS A 494 15.48 24.34 -14.85
N GLU A 495 16.21 23.88 -15.86
CA GLU A 495 17.26 22.89 -15.64
C GLU A 495 18.26 23.39 -14.59
N GLY A 496 18.59 22.54 -13.65
CA GLY A 496 19.48 22.87 -12.55
C GLY A 496 18.79 23.41 -11.28
N ASP A 497 17.51 23.77 -11.34
CA ASP A 497 16.76 24.13 -10.15
C ASP A 497 16.53 22.88 -9.29
N PHE A 498 16.44 23.07 -7.98
CA PHE A 498 16.20 21.95 -7.06
C PHE A 498 14.71 21.62 -6.91
N ILE A 499 14.42 20.33 -6.91
CA ILE A 499 13.09 19.80 -6.62
C ILE A 499 13.22 18.56 -5.73
N SER A 500 12.24 18.35 -4.89
CA SER A 500 12.15 17.17 -4.03
C SER A 500 10.84 16.44 -4.28
N ILE A 501 10.89 15.13 -4.42
CA ILE A 501 9.73 14.29 -4.68
C ILE A 501 9.66 13.12 -3.71
N ASP A 502 8.44 12.78 -3.29
CA ASP A 502 8.17 11.66 -2.41
C ASP A 502 7.39 10.59 -3.17
N GLY A 503 8.06 9.53 -3.54
CA GLY A 503 7.47 8.41 -4.27
C GLY A 503 6.54 7.55 -3.44
N SER A 504 6.56 7.69 -2.11
CA SER A 504 5.66 6.96 -1.22
C SER A 504 4.30 7.65 -1.05
N THR A 505 4.28 8.98 -1.10
CA THR A 505 3.05 9.77 -0.95
C THR A 505 2.55 10.40 -2.25
N GLY A 506 3.44 10.59 -3.23
CA GLY A 506 3.18 11.33 -4.46
C GLY A 506 3.36 12.84 -4.33
N ASN A 507 3.79 13.33 -3.18
CA ASN A 507 3.98 14.75 -2.94
C ASN A 507 5.22 15.29 -3.63
N ILE A 508 5.12 16.53 -4.12
CA ILE A 508 6.20 17.29 -4.76
C ILE A 508 6.46 18.53 -3.93
N TYR A 509 7.74 18.85 -3.71
CA TYR A 509 8.17 19.97 -2.88
C TYR A 509 9.15 20.85 -3.65
N ASP A 510 9.07 22.16 -3.41
CA ASP A 510 10.01 23.13 -3.95
C ASP A 510 11.36 23.07 -3.19
N GLY A 511 12.47 23.15 -3.93
CA GLY A 511 13.79 23.24 -3.34
C GLY A 511 14.35 21.97 -2.75
N ILE A 512 15.24 22.11 -1.78
CA ILE A 512 15.99 21.03 -1.18
C ILE A 512 15.33 20.56 0.12
N ILE A 513 14.99 19.28 0.16
CA ILE A 513 14.70 18.57 1.42
C ILE A 513 15.74 17.45 1.52
N PRO A 514 16.60 17.46 2.55
CA PRO A 514 17.63 16.43 2.69
C PRO A 514 17.02 15.04 2.83
N THR A 515 17.68 14.05 2.23
CA THR A 515 17.29 12.65 2.33
C THR A 515 18.22 11.91 3.29
N VAL A 516 17.64 10.90 3.95
CA VAL A 516 18.37 9.98 4.83
C VAL A 516 18.33 8.60 4.17
N ASP A 517 19.48 7.95 4.06
CA ASP A 517 19.57 6.61 3.48
C ASP A 517 18.83 5.60 4.37
N ALA A 518 18.31 4.55 3.73
CA ALA A 518 17.63 3.48 4.42
C ALA A 518 18.60 2.79 5.39
N THR A 519 18.27 2.81 6.70
CA THR A 519 19.06 2.13 7.73
C THR A 519 18.36 0.83 8.10
N ILE A 520 18.93 -0.28 7.69
CA ILE A 520 18.46 -1.61 8.07
C ILE A 520 19.22 -2.02 9.34
N GLY A 521 18.54 -1.99 10.49
CA GLY A 521 19.13 -2.36 11.77
C GLY A 521 19.21 -3.87 11.97
N GLY A 522 19.82 -4.27 13.11
CA GLY A 522 19.93 -5.69 13.49
C GLY A 522 18.59 -6.37 13.72
N GLU A 523 17.56 -5.62 14.10
CA GLU A 523 16.19 -6.13 14.28
C GLU A 523 15.60 -6.63 12.96
N PHE A 524 15.86 -5.96 11.85
CA PHE A 524 15.45 -6.42 10.52
C PHE A 524 16.00 -7.82 10.23
N GLY A 525 17.29 -8.02 10.46
CA GLY A 525 17.94 -9.32 10.26
C GLY A 525 17.35 -10.42 11.16
N ARG A 526 17.05 -10.10 12.41
CA ARG A 526 16.41 -11.05 13.35
C ARG A 526 15.03 -11.48 12.87
N VAL A 527 14.19 -10.53 12.52
CA VAL A 527 12.82 -10.82 12.04
C VAL A 527 12.87 -11.64 10.74
N MET A 528 13.76 -11.29 9.83
CA MET A 528 13.88 -12.02 8.55
C MET A 528 14.43 -13.44 8.77
N ALA A 529 15.32 -13.65 9.74
CA ALA A 529 15.77 -14.99 10.12
C ALA A 529 14.61 -15.84 10.67
N TRP A 530 13.75 -15.25 11.50
CA TRP A 530 12.54 -15.93 11.98
C TRP A 530 11.58 -16.24 10.82
N ALA A 531 11.40 -15.30 9.90
CA ALA A 531 10.57 -15.52 8.72
C ALA A 531 11.07 -16.71 7.88
N ASP A 532 12.38 -16.79 7.64
CA ASP A 532 12.97 -17.91 6.90
C ASP A 532 12.80 -19.25 7.61
N LYS A 533 12.78 -19.26 8.94
CA LYS A 533 12.58 -20.46 9.75
C LYS A 533 11.18 -21.05 9.59
N TYR A 534 10.16 -20.20 9.39
CA TYR A 534 8.75 -20.65 9.38
C TYR A 534 8.13 -20.74 7.99
N ARG A 535 8.66 -20.02 7.00
CA ARG A 535 8.10 -20.08 5.64
C ARG A 535 8.35 -21.42 4.97
N ARG A 536 7.42 -21.85 4.13
CA ARG A 536 7.58 -23.01 3.25
C ARG A 536 7.86 -22.60 1.81
N LEU A 537 7.26 -21.51 1.35
CA LEU A 537 7.56 -20.97 0.03
C LEU A 537 9.01 -20.50 -0.07
N GLY A 538 9.68 -20.91 -1.16
CA GLY A 538 10.90 -20.26 -1.58
C GLY A 538 10.60 -18.86 -2.10
N VAL A 539 11.58 -17.97 -2.04
CA VAL A 539 11.46 -16.61 -2.58
C VAL A 539 12.61 -16.37 -3.55
N ARG A 540 12.26 -16.18 -4.81
CA ARG A 540 13.19 -15.82 -5.89
C ARG A 540 12.95 -14.38 -6.30
N THR A 541 13.78 -13.87 -7.20
CA THR A 541 13.68 -12.52 -7.74
C THR A 541 13.52 -12.53 -9.26
N ASN A 542 12.89 -11.46 -9.77
CA ASN A 542 12.88 -11.13 -11.19
C ASN A 542 14.04 -10.17 -11.42
N ALA A 543 15.08 -10.58 -12.11
CA ALA A 543 16.27 -9.79 -12.37
C ALA A 543 16.87 -10.12 -13.73
N ASP A 544 17.32 -9.09 -14.43
CA ASP A 544 17.82 -9.20 -15.82
C ASP A 544 19.29 -8.76 -15.95
N ASN A 545 19.91 -8.32 -14.86
CA ASN A 545 21.30 -7.84 -14.84
C ASN A 545 21.98 -8.19 -13.50
N PRO A 546 23.33 -8.19 -13.47
CA PRO A 546 24.07 -8.55 -12.26
C PRO A 546 23.79 -7.64 -11.05
N HIS A 547 23.64 -6.35 -11.27
CA HIS A 547 23.39 -5.38 -10.20
C HIS A 547 22.11 -5.71 -9.42
N ASP A 548 21.00 -5.90 -10.11
CA ASP A 548 19.71 -6.25 -9.51
C ASP A 548 19.79 -7.63 -8.84
N THR A 549 20.52 -8.57 -9.43
CA THR A 549 20.73 -9.89 -8.86
C THR A 549 21.48 -9.82 -7.54
N GLU A 550 22.58 -9.07 -7.48
CA GLU A 550 23.35 -8.88 -6.25
C GLU A 550 22.51 -8.23 -5.15
N GLN A 551 21.72 -7.21 -5.52
CA GLN A 551 20.81 -6.54 -4.60
C GLN A 551 19.77 -7.50 -4.03
N ALA A 552 19.17 -8.31 -4.88
CA ALA A 552 18.16 -9.30 -4.47
C ALA A 552 18.76 -10.39 -3.56
N VAL A 553 19.96 -10.86 -3.88
CA VAL A 553 20.69 -11.85 -3.05
C VAL A 553 20.96 -11.27 -1.66
N LYS A 554 21.36 -10.01 -1.56
CA LYS A 554 21.51 -9.32 -0.27
C LYS A 554 20.21 -9.28 0.52
N PHE A 555 19.07 -9.13 -0.14
CA PHE A 555 17.76 -9.18 0.49
C PHE A 555 17.26 -10.60 0.79
N GLY A 556 18.02 -11.61 0.44
CA GLY A 556 17.71 -12.99 0.76
C GLY A 556 17.02 -13.79 -0.35
N ALA A 557 17.10 -13.34 -1.60
CA ALA A 557 16.59 -14.10 -2.75
C ALA A 557 17.34 -15.42 -2.90
N GLU A 558 16.61 -16.49 -3.13
CA GLU A 558 17.16 -17.86 -3.24
C GLU A 558 17.52 -18.25 -4.69
N GLY A 559 17.27 -17.35 -5.62
CA GLY A 559 17.56 -17.52 -7.03
C GLY A 559 16.81 -16.49 -7.86
N ILE A 560 16.88 -16.66 -9.18
CA ILE A 560 16.10 -15.87 -10.14
C ILE A 560 14.95 -16.73 -10.65
N GLY A 561 13.73 -16.27 -10.44
CA GLY A 561 12.52 -16.91 -10.95
C GLY A 561 12.14 -16.44 -12.35
N LEU A 562 12.64 -15.28 -12.77
CA LEU A 562 12.42 -14.74 -14.10
C LEU A 562 13.60 -13.87 -14.52
N CYS A 563 14.32 -14.30 -15.53
CA CYS A 563 15.29 -13.49 -16.26
C CYS A 563 14.73 -13.28 -17.66
N ARG A 564 14.39 -12.01 -17.98
CA ARG A 564 13.80 -11.61 -19.26
C ARG A 564 14.92 -11.25 -20.22
N THR A 565 15.17 -12.12 -21.19
CA THR A 565 16.30 -11.97 -22.13
C THR A 565 16.19 -10.76 -23.06
N GLU A 566 14.97 -10.29 -23.34
CA GLU A 566 14.74 -9.09 -24.15
C GLU A 566 15.38 -7.82 -23.56
N HIS A 567 15.46 -7.72 -22.26
CA HIS A 567 16.06 -6.57 -21.58
C HIS A 567 17.57 -6.49 -21.78
N MET A 568 18.20 -7.61 -22.17
CA MET A 568 19.63 -7.64 -22.51
C MET A 568 19.91 -7.04 -23.89
N PHE A 569 18.87 -6.83 -24.70
CA PHE A 569 19.02 -6.42 -26.11
C PHE A 569 18.91 -4.91 -26.34
N PHE A 570 18.47 -4.15 -25.36
CA PHE A 570 18.24 -2.70 -25.52
C PHE A 570 19.50 -1.85 -25.36
N GLU A 571 20.62 -2.41 -24.99
CA GLU A 571 21.87 -1.67 -24.87
C GLU A 571 22.38 -1.21 -26.25
N ALA A 572 22.94 0.01 -26.31
CA ALA A 572 23.33 0.66 -27.57
C ALA A 572 24.27 -0.14 -28.45
N ASP A 573 25.13 -0.94 -27.86
CA ASP A 573 26.09 -1.81 -28.59
C ASP A 573 25.45 -3.07 -29.17
N ARG A 574 24.26 -3.43 -28.73
CA ARG A 574 23.54 -4.67 -29.11
C ARG A 574 22.39 -4.44 -30.07
N ILE A 575 21.73 -3.29 -29.97
CA ILE A 575 20.58 -2.94 -30.81
C ILE A 575 20.85 -3.11 -32.30
N PRO A 576 22.01 -2.72 -32.88
CA PRO A 576 22.28 -2.90 -34.28
C PRO A 576 22.21 -4.36 -34.74
N ALA A 577 22.75 -5.29 -33.95
CA ALA A 577 22.74 -6.73 -34.28
C ALA A 577 21.32 -7.33 -34.17
N ILE A 578 20.52 -6.87 -33.18
CA ILE A 578 19.12 -7.28 -33.03
C ILE A 578 18.30 -6.83 -34.23
N ARG A 579 18.46 -5.57 -34.65
CA ARG A 579 17.78 -5.00 -35.83
C ARG A 579 18.17 -5.73 -37.12
N GLU A 580 19.45 -6.06 -37.26
CA GLU A 580 19.94 -6.89 -38.37
C GLU A 580 19.29 -8.28 -38.40
N MET A 581 19.17 -8.92 -37.24
CA MET A 581 18.49 -10.21 -37.09
C MET A 581 17.02 -10.11 -37.50
N ILE A 582 16.31 -9.13 -37.04
CA ILE A 582 14.89 -8.93 -37.33
C ILE A 582 14.64 -8.66 -38.82
N CYS A 583 15.48 -7.88 -39.45
CA CYS A 583 15.35 -7.50 -40.86
C CYS A 583 15.99 -8.50 -41.84
N SER A 584 16.45 -9.67 -41.37
CA SER A 584 17.00 -10.71 -42.19
C SER A 584 15.93 -11.42 -43.03
N ASP A 585 16.24 -11.68 -44.31
CA ASP A 585 15.33 -12.36 -45.24
C ASP A 585 15.53 -13.87 -45.27
N THR A 586 16.69 -14.34 -44.87
CA THR A 586 17.06 -15.78 -44.94
C THR A 586 17.54 -16.27 -43.58
N VAL A 587 17.48 -17.60 -43.39
CA VAL A 587 18.00 -18.25 -42.19
C VAL A 587 19.50 -17.98 -42.04
N GLU A 588 20.28 -17.99 -43.09
CA GLU A 588 21.72 -17.73 -43.08
C GLU A 588 22.03 -16.31 -42.61
N GLN A 589 21.29 -15.33 -43.11
CA GLN A 589 21.44 -13.93 -42.68
C GLN A 589 21.08 -13.77 -41.19
N ARG A 590 19.99 -14.43 -40.73
CA ARG A 590 19.57 -14.38 -39.35
C ARG A 590 20.60 -15.05 -38.44
N GLU A 591 21.12 -16.21 -38.80
CA GLU A 591 22.18 -16.89 -38.06
C GLU A 591 23.45 -16.06 -37.95
N LYS A 592 23.80 -15.33 -39.01
CA LYS A 592 24.93 -14.41 -38.98
C LYS A 592 24.77 -13.28 -37.99
N ALA A 593 23.57 -12.69 -37.90
CA ALA A 593 23.26 -11.67 -36.92
C ALA A 593 23.23 -12.23 -35.50
N LEU A 594 22.64 -13.40 -35.34
CA LEU A 594 22.60 -14.12 -34.05
C LEU A 594 23.99 -14.51 -33.57
N ALA A 595 24.91 -14.84 -34.44
CA ALA A 595 26.29 -15.12 -34.08
C ALA A 595 27.01 -13.92 -33.45
N LYS A 596 26.60 -12.70 -33.76
CA LYS A 596 27.10 -11.47 -33.11
C LYS A 596 26.54 -11.29 -31.72
N LEU A 597 25.31 -11.73 -31.48
CA LEU A 597 24.60 -11.58 -30.19
C LEU A 597 24.97 -12.68 -29.19
N GLU A 598 25.28 -13.88 -29.66
CA GLU A 598 25.56 -15.04 -28.81
C GLU A 598 26.64 -14.79 -27.75
N PRO A 599 27.86 -14.25 -28.11
CA PRO A 599 28.90 -13.96 -27.12
C PRO A 599 28.46 -12.91 -26.09
N MET A 600 27.66 -11.94 -26.51
CA MET A 600 27.15 -10.89 -25.62
C MET A 600 26.19 -11.46 -24.59
N GLN A 601 25.21 -12.26 -25.02
CA GLN A 601 24.29 -12.94 -24.09
C GLN A 601 25.00 -13.97 -23.20
N GLN A 602 25.95 -14.73 -23.77
CA GLN A 602 26.74 -15.66 -22.99
C GLN A 602 27.45 -14.93 -21.83
N GLY A 603 28.07 -13.80 -22.13
CA GLY A 603 28.73 -12.96 -21.12
C GLY A 603 27.76 -12.46 -20.05
N ASP A 604 26.54 -12.06 -20.43
CA ASP A 604 25.49 -11.65 -19.50
C ASP A 604 25.11 -12.78 -18.56
N PHE A 605 24.86 -13.98 -19.10
CA PHE A 605 24.49 -15.13 -18.28
C PHE A 605 25.62 -15.57 -17.35
N GLU A 606 26.89 -15.52 -17.80
CA GLU A 606 28.05 -15.80 -16.93
C GLU A 606 28.09 -14.83 -15.75
N ALA A 607 27.91 -13.54 -16.01
CA ALA A 607 27.89 -12.51 -14.95
C ALA A 607 26.72 -12.74 -13.98
N MET A 608 25.55 -13.13 -14.49
CA MET A 608 24.38 -13.45 -13.65
C MET A 608 24.64 -14.68 -12.77
N TYR A 609 25.19 -15.75 -13.34
CA TYR A 609 25.52 -16.94 -12.55
C TYR A 609 26.58 -16.67 -11.47
N ILE A 610 27.56 -15.83 -11.76
CA ILE A 610 28.55 -15.41 -10.76
C ILE A 610 27.89 -14.61 -9.63
N ALA A 611 26.99 -13.68 -9.97
CA ALA A 611 26.25 -12.90 -8.97
C ALA A 611 25.35 -13.79 -8.10
N LEU A 612 24.83 -14.88 -8.65
CA LEU A 612 23.97 -15.83 -7.94
C LEU A 612 24.74 -16.78 -6.99
N GLU A 613 26.05 -16.95 -7.20
CA GLU A 613 26.88 -17.81 -6.35
C GLU A 613 26.35 -19.25 -6.19
N GLY A 614 25.88 -19.82 -7.26
CA GLY A 614 25.34 -21.19 -7.29
C GLY A 614 23.81 -21.30 -7.14
N ARG A 615 23.13 -20.20 -6.87
CA ARG A 615 21.65 -20.18 -6.81
C ARG A 615 21.06 -20.36 -8.21
N PRO A 616 19.86 -20.97 -8.34
CA PRO A 616 19.27 -21.22 -9.64
C PRO A 616 18.79 -19.96 -10.36
N MET A 617 18.74 -20.03 -11.67
CA MET A 617 18.19 -18.98 -12.53
C MET A 617 17.29 -19.59 -13.58
N THR A 618 16.04 -19.12 -13.66
CA THR A 618 15.10 -19.43 -14.73
C THR A 618 15.25 -18.38 -15.82
N VAL A 619 15.68 -18.79 -17.00
CA VAL A 619 15.87 -17.92 -18.15
C VAL A 619 14.68 -18.04 -19.08
N ARG A 620 13.96 -16.95 -19.29
CA ARG A 620 12.87 -16.89 -20.24
C ARG A 620 13.41 -16.50 -21.63
N PHE A 621 13.10 -17.29 -22.64
CA PHE A 621 13.45 -16.95 -24.01
C PHE A 621 12.72 -15.71 -24.49
N LEU A 622 13.18 -15.14 -25.58
CA LEU A 622 12.65 -13.90 -26.16
C LEU A 622 11.12 -13.94 -26.25
N ASP A 623 10.46 -12.98 -25.62
CA ASP A 623 9.00 -12.92 -25.47
C ASP A 623 8.32 -11.84 -26.31
N PRO A 624 8.81 -10.57 -26.38
CA PRO A 624 8.07 -9.51 -27.08
C PRO A 624 8.04 -9.67 -28.58
N PRO A 625 7.04 -9.10 -29.26
CA PRO A 625 7.02 -9.05 -30.72
C PRO A 625 8.24 -8.30 -31.27
N LEU A 626 8.71 -8.70 -32.44
CA LEU A 626 9.93 -8.12 -33.05
C LEU A 626 9.81 -6.63 -33.38
N HIS A 627 8.59 -6.14 -33.61
CA HIS A 627 8.38 -4.72 -33.91
C HIS A 627 8.82 -3.76 -32.76
N GLU A 628 8.93 -4.27 -31.54
CA GLU A 628 9.39 -3.44 -30.40
C GLU A 628 10.86 -3.05 -30.49
N PHE A 629 11.65 -3.77 -31.27
CA PHE A 629 13.10 -3.52 -31.43
C PHE A 629 13.45 -2.75 -32.67
N VAL A 630 12.51 -2.53 -33.60
CA VAL A 630 12.81 -1.88 -34.88
C VAL A 630 12.99 -0.38 -34.70
N PRO A 631 13.83 0.25 -35.55
CA PRO A 631 14.05 1.68 -35.44
C PRO A 631 12.82 2.48 -35.86
N THR A 632 12.56 3.60 -35.17
CA THR A 632 11.49 4.55 -35.49
C THR A 632 12.04 5.84 -36.11
N GLU A 633 13.29 6.18 -35.81
CA GLU A 633 13.94 7.38 -36.31
C GLU A 633 14.53 7.17 -37.71
N GLU A 634 14.35 8.15 -38.60
CA GLU A 634 14.83 8.07 -40.00
C GLU A 634 16.35 7.82 -40.11
N ALA A 635 17.13 8.46 -39.25
CA ALA A 635 18.59 8.28 -39.22
C ALA A 635 18.99 6.84 -38.88
N ASP A 636 18.29 6.23 -37.96
CA ASP A 636 18.53 4.83 -37.54
C ASP A 636 18.13 3.84 -38.65
N ILE A 637 17.06 4.15 -39.37
CA ILE A 637 16.60 3.36 -40.53
C ILE A 637 17.63 3.41 -41.63
N GLU A 638 18.16 4.60 -41.93
CA GLU A 638 19.20 4.80 -42.95
C GLU A 638 20.49 4.07 -42.60
N GLN A 639 20.90 4.11 -41.34
CA GLN A 639 22.11 3.43 -40.88
C GLN A 639 21.93 1.91 -40.98
N LEU A 640 20.76 1.37 -40.60
CA LEU A 640 20.46 -0.04 -40.69
C LEU A 640 20.45 -0.53 -42.15
N ALA A 641 19.86 0.26 -43.06
CA ALA A 641 19.85 -0.03 -44.50
C ALA A 641 21.26 -0.11 -45.05
N LYS A 642 22.11 0.80 -44.67
CA LYS A 642 23.53 0.82 -45.08
C LYS A 642 24.29 -0.39 -44.55
N ASP A 643 24.08 -0.71 -43.24
CA ASP A 643 24.75 -1.86 -42.59
C ASP A 643 24.36 -3.20 -43.22
N MET A 644 23.12 -3.31 -43.67
CA MET A 644 22.57 -4.55 -44.26
C MET A 644 22.71 -4.61 -45.79
N GLY A 645 23.14 -3.54 -46.42
CA GLY A 645 23.21 -3.44 -47.88
C GLY A 645 21.82 -3.47 -48.55
N LYS A 646 20.82 -2.96 -47.88
CA LYS A 646 19.42 -2.86 -48.34
C LYS A 646 19.05 -1.41 -48.58
N SER A 647 17.98 -1.19 -49.36
CA SER A 647 17.44 0.17 -49.52
C SER A 647 16.69 0.60 -48.27
N VAL A 648 16.61 1.91 -48.04
CA VAL A 648 15.79 2.47 -46.95
C VAL A 648 14.33 2.04 -47.09
N GLN A 649 13.83 1.99 -48.32
CA GLN A 649 12.46 1.56 -48.57
C GLN A 649 12.24 0.08 -48.22
N ASP A 650 13.22 -0.78 -48.48
CA ASP A 650 13.12 -2.21 -48.07
C ASP A 650 13.04 -2.34 -46.54
N ILE A 651 13.85 -1.59 -45.81
CA ILE A 651 13.79 -1.57 -44.35
C ILE A 651 12.44 -1.07 -43.85
N LYS A 652 11.93 0.03 -44.42
CA LYS A 652 10.60 0.55 -44.08
C LYS A 652 9.49 -0.45 -44.35
N ASN A 653 9.56 -1.19 -45.42
CA ASN A 653 8.60 -2.23 -45.77
C ASN A 653 8.64 -3.39 -44.78
N ILE A 654 9.84 -3.81 -44.36
CA ILE A 654 9.99 -4.84 -43.31
C ILE A 654 9.39 -4.38 -42.00
N ILE A 655 9.69 -3.15 -41.56
CA ILE A 655 9.14 -2.57 -40.35
C ILE A 655 7.61 -2.52 -40.40
N ALA A 656 7.06 -2.07 -41.53
CA ALA A 656 5.61 -2.03 -41.72
C ALA A 656 4.95 -3.42 -41.66
N SER A 657 5.63 -4.45 -42.22
CA SER A 657 5.15 -5.83 -42.16
C SER A 657 5.12 -6.43 -40.77
N LEU A 658 5.93 -5.90 -39.84
CA LEU A 658 6.01 -6.37 -38.46
C LEU A 658 4.99 -5.69 -37.54
N HIS A 659 4.33 -4.64 -38.04
CA HIS A 659 3.32 -3.93 -37.23
C HIS A 659 2.18 -4.87 -36.86
N GLU A 660 1.86 -4.91 -35.57
CA GLU A 660 0.81 -5.76 -35.03
C GLU A 660 -0.36 -4.89 -34.51
N PHE A 661 -1.61 -5.31 -34.86
CA PHE A 661 -2.81 -4.63 -34.36
C PHE A 661 -3.04 -4.88 -32.89
N ASN A 662 -2.67 -6.06 -32.40
CA ASN A 662 -2.76 -6.42 -31.00
C ASN A 662 -1.47 -7.17 -30.59
N PRO A 663 -0.43 -6.44 -30.16
CA PRO A 663 0.86 -7.04 -29.82
C PRO A 663 0.79 -8.11 -28.73
N MET A 664 -0.10 -7.98 -27.79
CA MET A 664 -0.28 -8.95 -26.70
C MET A 664 -0.68 -10.33 -27.22
N MET A 665 -1.46 -10.38 -28.30
CA MET A 665 -1.98 -11.62 -28.91
C MET A 665 -1.33 -11.98 -30.25
N GLY A 666 -0.21 -11.33 -30.58
CA GLY A 666 0.42 -11.45 -31.87
C GLY A 666 1.56 -12.46 -31.96
N HIS A 667 2.51 -12.15 -32.82
CA HIS A 667 3.67 -13.00 -33.12
C HIS A 667 4.78 -12.74 -32.09
N ARG A 668 4.69 -13.42 -30.99
CA ARG A 668 5.63 -13.28 -29.86
C ARG A 668 5.82 -14.61 -29.11
N GLY A 669 6.73 -14.63 -28.16
CA GLY A 669 6.98 -15.77 -27.28
C GLY A 669 7.36 -17.04 -28.05
N CYS A 670 6.76 -18.16 -27.70
CA CYS A 670 7.04 -19.44 -28.38
C CYS A 670 6.67 -19.42 -29.86
N ARG A 671 5.77 -18.55 -30.29
CA ARG A 671 5.40 -18.40 -31.71
C ARG A 671 6.58 -17.91 -32.54
N LEU A 672 7.42 -17.02 -31.98
CA LEU A 672 8.69 -16.62 -32.60
C LEU A 672 9.67 -17.78 -32.67
N ALA A 673 9.77 -18.57 -31.60
CA ALA A 673 10.67 -19.73 -31.57
C ALA A 673 10.23 -20.85 -32.54
N VAL A 674 8.93 -20.97 -32.81
CA VAL A 674 8.42 -21.89 -33.83
C VAL A 674 8.74 -21.39 -35.24
N THR A 675 8.50 -20.10 -35.48
CA THR A 675 8.78 -19.51 -36.80
C THR A 675 10.28 -19.38 -37.09
N PHE A 676 11.07 -19.01 -36.09
CA PHE A 676 12.50 -18.75 -36.17
C PHE A 676 13.26 -19.58 -35.11
N PRO A 677 13.34 -20.92 -35.25
CA PRO A 677 13.94 -21.79 -34.24
C PRO A 677 15.43 -21.49 -33.97
N GLU A 678 16.11 -20.86 -34.92
CA GLU A 678 17.49 -20.42 -34.77
C GLU A 678 17.69 -19.40 -33.62
N ILE A 679 16.67 -18.63 -33.24
CA ILE A 679 16.71 -17.73 -32.09
C ILE A 679 16.78 -18.56 -30.80
N ALA A 680 15.92 -19.57 -30.67
CA ALA A 680 15.93 -20.47 -29.54
C ALA A 680 17.25 -21.26 -29.45
N ALA A 681 17.78 -21.69 -30.57
CA ALA A 681 19.07 -22.39 -30.64
C ALA A 681 20.21 -21.49 -30.14
N MET A 682 20.26 -20.24 -30.58
CA MET A 682 21.25 -19.26 -30.10
C MET A 682 21.15 -19.00 -28.59
N GLN A 683 19.96 -18.76 -28.11
CA GLN A 683 19.76 -18.51 -26.68
C GLN A 683 20.13 -19.72 -25.82
N THR A 684 19.84 -20.93 -26.30
CA THR A 684 20.26 -22.19 -25.66
C THR A 684 21.78 -22.30 -25.61
N ARG A 685 22.47 -22.02 -26.71
CA ARG A 685 23.94 -22.02 -26.72
C ARG A 685 24.52 -21.05 -25.72
N ALA A 686 23.98 -19.82 -25.68
CA ALA A 686 24.45 -18.79 -24.75
C ALA A 686 24.30 -19.21 -23.29
N VAL A 687 23.13 -19.75 -22.91
CA VAL A 687 22.86 -20.20 -21.53
C VAL A 687 23.74 -21.41 -21.15
N ILE A 688 23.78 -22.42 -21.99
CA ILE A 688 24.50 -23.66 -21.70
C ILE A 688 26.03 -23.42 -21.65
N LYS A 689 26.56 -22.66 -22.58
CA LYS A 689 27.99 -22.30 -22.57
C LYS A 689 28.36 -21.48 -21.34
N ALA A 690 27.52 -20.52 -20.96
CA ALA A 690 27.72 -19.72 -19.76
C ALA A 690 27.75 -20.60 -18.51
N ALA A 691 26.79 -21.49 -18.37
CA ALA A 691 26.69 -22.41 -17.22
C ALA A 691 27.89 -23.41 -17.20
N LEU A 692 28.27 -23.92 -18.31
CA LEU A 692 29.45 -24.82 -18.42
C LEU A 692 30.73 -24.10 -17.99
N ASN A 693 30.95 -22.87 -18.45
CA ASN A 693 32.13 -22.08 -18.08
C ASN A 693 32.16 -21.74 -16.58
N VAL A 694 31.04 -21.35 -16.03
CA VAL A 694 30.95 -21.01 -14.60
C VAL A 694 31.08 -22.26 -13.72
N ASN A 695 30.51 -23.41 -14.12
CA ASN A 695 30.68 -24.66 -13.40
C ASN A 695 32.15 -25.16 -13.46
N ALA A 696 32.86 -24.92 -14.55
CA ALA A 696 34.31 -25.26 -14.64
C ALA A 696 35.13 -24.40 -13.66
N ALA A 697 34.79 -23.10 -13.52
CA ALA A 697 35.46 -22.20 -12.58
C ALA A 697 35.04 -22.43 -11.13
N HIS A 698 33.79 -22.85 -10.88
CA HIS A 698 33.20 -23.09 -9.58
C HIS A 698 32.45 -24.42 -9.51
N PRO A 699 33.18 -25.56 -9.50
CA PRO A 699 32.55 -26.90 -9.56
C PRO A 699 31.60 -27.21 -8.41
N ASP A 700 31.80 -26.60 -7.25
CA ASP A 700 30.98 -26.75 -6.06
C ASP A 700 29.60 -26.12 -6.17
N TRP A 701 29.38 -25.20 -7.10
CA TRP A 701 28.10 -24.55 -7.29
C TRP A 701 27.07 -25.45 -7.97
N ASN A 702 27.52 -26.38 -8.80
CA ASN A 702 26.64 -27.33 -9.51
C ASN A 702 25.43 -26.65 -10.19
N ILE A 703 25.71 -25.67 -11.05
CA ILE A 703 24.65 -24.90 -11.74
C ILE A 703 23.86 -25.83 -12.66
N ILE A 704 22.53 -25.77 -12.53
CA ILE A 704 21.57 -26.47 -13.37
C ILE A 704 20.72 -25.41 -14.08
N PRO A 705 21.00 -25.12 -15.35
CA PRO A 705 20.22 -24.16 -16.12
C PRO A 705 18.74 -24.52 -16.16
N GLU A 706 17.87 -23.51 -15.96
CA GLU A 706 16.43 -23.65 -16.08
C GLU A 706 15.97 -22.77 -17.25
N ILE A 707 15.56 -23.40 -18.35
CA ILE A 707 15.13 -22.71 -19.56
C ILE A 707 13.61 -22.71 -19.62
N MET A 708 13.02 -21.54 -19.78
CA MET A 708 11.58 -21.35 -19.78
C MET A 708 11.08 -20.86 -21.14
N ILE A 709 10.15 -21.58 -21.72
CA ILE A 709 9.51 -21.23 -23.00
C ILE A 709 8.24 -20.45 -22.70
N PRO A 710 8.13 -19.18 -23.14
CA PRO A 710 6.96 -18.35 -22.87
C PRO A 710 5.81 -18.58 -23.82
N LEU A 711 4.60 -18.21 -23.42
CA LEU A 711 3.39 -18.11 -24.24
C LEU A 711 2.90 -19.42 -24.85
N VAL A 712 3.19 -20.54 -24.21
CA VAL A 712 2.75 -21.85 -24.67
C VAL A 712 1.24 -22.02 -24.43
N GLY A 713 0.49 -22.43 -25.44
CA GLY A 713 -0.93 -22.75 -25.37
C GLY A 713 -1.27 -24.19 -25.73
N GLU A 714 -0.35 -24.89 -26.40
CA GLU A 714 -0.49 -26.28 -26.86
C GLU A 714 0.79 -27.02 -26.52
N VAL A 715 0.66 -28.26 -26.05
CA VAL A 715 1.82 -29.09 -25.68
C VAL A 715 2.79 -29.28 -26.84
N LYS A 716 2.30 -29.35 -28.08
CA LYS A 716 3.13 -29.53 -29.29
C LYS A 716 4.00 -28.29 -29.57
N GLU A 717 3.57 -27.09 -29.20
CA GLU A 717 4.41 -25.90 -29.25
C GLU A 717 5.62 -26.05 -28.34
N LEU A 718 5.37 -26.45 -27.09
CA LEU A 718 6.45 -26.71 -26.13
C LEU A 718 7.40 -27.79 -26.61
N LYS A 719 6.86 -28.90 -27.07
CA LYS A 719 7.67 -30.03 -27.57
C LYS A 719 8.57 -29.60 -28.73
N TYR A 720 8.03 -28.84 -29.68
CA TYR A 720 8.80 -28.38 -30.85
C TYR A 720 10.00 -27.52 -30.41
N VAL A 721 9.78 -26.54 -29.55
CA VAL A 721 10.85 -25.65 -29.06
C VAL A 721 11.80 -26.42 -28.14
N LYS A 722 11.28 -27.27 -27.29
CA LYS A 722 12.07 -28.13 -26.39
C LYS A 722 13.01 -29.04 -27.16
N ASP A 723 12.56 -29.65 -28.28
CA ASP A 723 13.40 -30.51 -29.12
C ASP A 723 14.60 -29.71 -29.65
N VAL A 724 14.43 -28.47 -30.06
CA VAL A 724 15.53 -27.58 -30.48
C VAL A 724 16.50 -27.34 -29.32
N VAL A 725 15.98 -27.04 -28.14
CA VAL A 725 16.79 -26.78 -26.94
C VAL A 725 17.59 -28.03 -26.54
N VAL A 726 16.95 -29.18 -26.49
CA VAL A 726 17.57 -30.44 -26.09
C VAL A 726 18.68 -30.84 -27.04
N GLU A 727 18.45 -30.73 -28.33
CA GLU A 727 19.48 -31.05 -29.37
C GLU A 727 20.74 -30.19 -29.17
N VAL A 728 20.55 -28.88 -28.99
CA VAL A 728 21.67 -27.94 -28.80
C VAL A 728 22.37 -28.17 -27.47
N ALA A 729 21.61 -28.29 -26.39
CA ALA A 729 22.15 -28.43 -25.04
C ALA A 729 22.92 -29.75 -24.88
N ASP A 730 22.35 -30.87 -25.32
CA ASP A 730 22.98 -32.19 -25.20
C ASP A 730 24.30 -32.27 -26.00
N LYS A 731 24.31 -31.67 -27.17
CA LYS A 731 25.51 -31.57 -27.98
C LYS A 731 26.62 -30.81 -27.30
N LEU A 732 26.32 -29.63 -26.75
CA LEU A 732 27.31 -28.77 -26.08
C LEU A 732 27.84 -29.41 -24.81
N ILE A 733 27.00 -30.05 -24.04
CA ILE A 733 27.39 -30.74 -22.81
C ILE A 733 28.28 -31.91 -23.10
N ALA A 734 27.96 -32.71 -24.12
CA ALA A 734 28.77 -33.82 -24.57
C ALA A 734 30.15 -33.37 -25.09
N GLU A 735 30.20 -32.32 -25.91
CA GLU A 735 31.46 -31.74 -26.44
C GLU A 735 32.36 -31.21 -25.30
N ALA A 736 31.77 -30.70 -24.24
CA ALA A 736 32.51 -30.24 -23.07
C ALA A 736 32.96 -31.38 -22.12
N GLY A 737 32.54 -32.62 -22.40
CA GLY A 737 32.81 -33.76 -21.51
C GLY A 737 32.21 -33.59 -20.11
N SER A 738 31.12 -32.81 -19.99
CA SER A 738 30.47 -32.47 -18.72
C SER A 738 29.29 -33.42 -18.43
N SER A 739 28.96 -33.55 -17.16
CA SER A 739 27.76 -34.24 -16.68
C SER A 739 26.67 -33.24 -16.23
N MET A 740 26.80 -31.97 -16.61
CA MET A 740 25.84 -30.93 -16.25
C MET A 740 24.42 -31.28 -16.67
N LYS A 741 23.49 -31.08 -15.74
CA LYS A 741 22.05 -31.24 -15.98
C LYS A 741 21.41 -29.87 -16.27
N TYR A 742 20.27 -29.91 -16.94
CA TYR A 742 19.46 -28.71 -17.19
C TYR A 742 17.98 -29.09 -17.20
N LYS A 743 17.12 -28.07 -17.11
CA LYS A 743 15.67 -28.26 -17.13
C LYS A 743 15.05 -27.37 -18.18
N VAL A 744 13.99 -27.89 -18.82
CA VAL A 744 13.17 -27.14 -19.76
C VAL A 744 11.73 -27.12 -19.25
N GLY A 745 11.21 -25.95 -19.01
CA GLY A 745 9.85 -25.76 -18.54
C GLY A 745 9.13 -24.67 -19.32
N THR A 746 7.97 -24.28 -18.83
CA THR A 746 7.16 -23.28 -19.50
C THR A 746 6.52 -22.30 -18.54
N MET A 747 6.20 -21.14 -19.06
CA MET A 747 5.36 -20.16 -18.38
C MET A 747 3.88 -20.50 -18.67
N ILE A 748 3.09 -20.72 -17.63
CA ILE A 748 1.65 -20.84 -17.75
C ILE A 748 1.05 -19.44 -17.66
N GLU A 749 0.69 -18.88 -18.79
CA GLU A 749 0.20 -17.50 -18.90
C GLU A 749 -0.97 -17.35 -19.86
N ILE A 750 -1.31 -18.41 -20.58
CA ILE A 750 -2.47 -18.47 -21.45
C ILE A 750 -3.55 -19.32 -20.76
N PRO A 751 -4.80 -18.88 -20.68
CA PRO A 751 -5.87 -19.67 -20.05
C PRO A 751 -5.99 -21.10 -20.59
N ARG A 752 -5.82 -21.30 -21.90
CA ARG A 752 -5.81 -22.64 -22.49
C ARG A 752 -4.71 -23.53 -21.93
N ALA A 753 -3.52 -22.98 -21.69
CA ALA A 753 -2.41 -23.71 -21.09
C ALA A 753 -2.78 -24.19 -19.68
N ALA A 754 -3.42 -23.32 -18.88
CA ALA A 754 -3.89 -23.67 -17.54
C ALA A 754 -4.93 -24.82 -17.58
N LEU A 755 -5.84 -24.77 -18.55
CA LEU A 755 -6.88 -25.77 -18.73
C LEU A 755 -6.36 -27.12 -19.26
N THR A 756 -5.19 -27.15 -19.90
CA THR A 756 -4.55 -28.33 -20.46
C THR A 756 -3.19 -28.63 -19.82
N ALA A 757 -3.02 -28.19 -18.58
CA ALA A 757 -1.75 -28.30 -17.86
C ALA A 757 -1.29 -29.75 -17.65
N ASP A 758 -2.21 -30.69 -17.55
CA ASP A 758 -1.90 -32.12 -17.48
C ASP A 758 -1.14 -32.61 -18.72
N GLU A 759 -1.52 -32.17 -19.93
CA GLU A 759 -0.83 -32.48 -21.15
C GLU A 759 0.54 -31.77 -21.26
N ILE A 760 0.57 -30.50 -20.93
CA ILE A 760 1.79 -29.68 -20.97
C ILE A 760 2.84 -30.21 -19.99
N ALA A 761 2.44 -30.70 -18.85
CA ALA A 761 3.32 -31.26 -17.83
C ALA A 761 4.07 -32.53 -18.31
N LYS A 762 3.60 -33.21 -19.35
CA LYS A 762 4.32 -34.33 -19.94
C LYS A 762 5.67 -33.90 -20.56
N GLU A 763 5.73 -32.66 -21.02
CA GLU A 763 6.92 -32.07 -21.65
C GLU A 763 7.64 -31.02 -20.80
N ALA A 764 7.05 -30.51 -19.74
CA ALA A 764 7.62 -29.47 -18.91
C ALA A 764 8.21 -30.02 -17.61
N ASP A 765 9.46 -29.65 -17.31
CA ASP A 765 10.11 -29.99 -16.06
C ASP A 765 9.63 -29.08 -14.90
N PHE A 766 9.13 -27.90 -15.23
CA PHE A 766 8.57 -26.95 -14.27
C PHE A 766 7.53 -26.05 -14.93
N PHE A 767 6.66 -25.47 -14.08
CA PHE A 767 5.75 -24.39 -14.46
C PHE A 767 6.10 -23.11 -13.70
N SER A 768 6.04 -21.98 -14.40
CA SER A 768 6.02 -20.66 -13.77
C SER A 768 4.77 -19.93 -14.25
N PHE A 769 3.94 -19.47 -13.30
CA PHE A 769 2.72 -18.77 -13.64
C PHE A 769 3.03 -17.31 -13.97
N GLY A 770 2.83 -16.92 -15.23
CA GLY A 770 2.94 -15.54 -15.70
C GLY A 770 1.63 -14.79 -15.48
N THR A 771 1.38 -14.36 -14.27
CA THR A 771 0.08 -13.85 -13.87
C THR A 771 -0.30 -12.51 -14.51
N ASN A 772 0.64 -11.74 -15.03
CA ASN A 772 0.32 -10.52 -15.77
C ASN A 772 -0.47 -10.84 -17.04
N ASP A 773 0.06 -11.70 -17.91
CA ASP A 773 -0.62 -12.13 -19.13
C ASP A 773 -1.86 -12.98 -18.84
N LEU A 774 -1.78 -13.86 -17.85
CA LEU A 774 -2.91 -14.69 -17.46
C LEU A 774 -4.10 -13.83 -16.99
N THR A 775 -3.83 -12.76 -16.27
CA THR A 775 -4.83 -11.79 -15.84
C THR A 775 -5.44 -11.05 -17.03
N GLN A 776 -4.59 -10.54 -17.94
CA GLN A 776 -5.06 -9.84 -19.13
C GLN A 776 -5.98 -10.70 -19.99
N MET A 777 -5.59 -11.94 -20.24
CA MET A 777 -6.36 -12.85 -21.09
C MET A 777 -7.60 -13.39 -20.40
N THR A 778 -7.59 -13.55 -19.09
CA THR A 778 -8.76 -14.01 -18.33
C THR A 778 -9.82 -12.92 -18.19
N PHE A 779 -9.41 -11.67 -17.91
CA PHE A 779 -10.33 -10.55 -17.88
C PHE A 779 -10.72 -10.03 -19.28
N GLY A 780 -9.91 -10.27 -20.28
CA GLY A 780 -10.17 -9.83 -21.66
C GLY A 780 -9.86 -8.35 -21.90
N PHE A 781 -8.94 -7.75 -21.16
CA PHE A 781 -8.46 -6.40 -21.42
C PHE A 781 -6.96 -6.30 -21.19
N SER A 782 -6.33 -5.35 -21.87
CA SER A 782 -4.91 -5.12 -21.71
C SER A 782 -4.63 -4.20 -20.52
N ARG A 783 -3.51 -4.46 -19.85
CA ARG A 783 -3.01 -3.63 -18.77
C ARG A 783 -2.82 -2.17 -19.19
N ASP A 784 -2.32 -1.96 -20.42
CA ASP A 784 -2.03 -0.62 -20.93
C ASP A 784 -3.30 0.19 -21.22
N ASP A 785 -4.39 -0.47 -21.58
CA ASP A 785 -5.66 0.18 -21.89
C ASP A 785 -6.60 0.29 -20.68
N ALA A 786 -6.38 -0.50 -19.65
CA ALA A 786 -7.28 -0.60 -18.49
C ALA A 786 -7.48 0.73 -17.74
N GLY A 787 -6.47 1.59 -17.72
CA GLY A 787 -6.57 2.90 -17.08
C GLY A 787 -7.69 3.80 -17.61
N LYS A 788 -8.19 3.53 -18.79
CA LYS A 788 -9.28 4.31 -19.41
C LYS A 788 -10.64 4.05 -18.75
N PHE A 789 -10.83 2.92 -18.08
CA PHE A 789 -12.12 2.53 -17.52
C PHE A 789 -12.08 2.00 -16.08
N LEU A 790 -10.93 1.57 -15.56
CA LEU A 790 -10.84 0.97 -14.21
C LEU A 790 -11.31 1.91 -13.10
N ASP A 791 -11.03 3.21 -13.20
CA ASP A 791 -11.48 4.19 -12.20
C ASP A 791 -12.99 4.21 -12.07
N SER A 792 -13.71 4.17 -13.21
CA SER A 792 -15.18 4.05 -13.20
C SER A 792 -15.65 2.74 -12.55
N TYR A 793 -14.93 1.66 -12.77
CA TYR A 793 -15.25 0.37 -12.16
C TYR A 793 -15.10 0.41 -10.64
N TYR A 794 -14.06 1.10 -10.14
CA TYR A 794 -13.89 1.31 -8.71
C TYR A 794 -14.98 2.21 -8.12
N ASP A 795 -15.30 3.29 -8.82
CA ASP A 795 -16.32 4.25 -8.38
C ASP A 795 -17.72 3.59 -8.31
N HIS A 796 -18.02 2.68 -9.22
CA HIS A 796 -19.27 1.93 -9.24
C HIS A 796 -19.20 0.62 -8.43
N LYS A 797 -18.08 0.36 -7.75
CA LYS A 797 -17.87 -0.82 -6.89
C LYS A 797 -17.99 -2.16 -7.63
N ILE A 798 -17.66 -2.15 -8.92
CA ILE A 798 -17.61 -3.36 -9.75
C ILE A 798 -16.35 -4.15 -9.40
N TYR A 799 -15.20 -3.46 -9.29
CA TYR A 799 -13.97 -4.02 -8.75
C TYR A 799 -13.59 -3.31 -7.45
N GLU A 800 -13.17 -4.08 -6.46
CA GLU A 800 -12.68 -3.55 -5.18
C GLU A 800 -11.19 -3.20 -5.23
N SER A 801 -10.42 -3.89 -6.09
CA SER A 801 -8.97 -3.70 -6.22
C SER A 801 -8.50 -3.89 -7.65
N ASP A 802 -7.30 -3.40 -7.93
CA ASP A 802 -6.63 -3.57 -9.22
C ASP A 802 -6.19 -5.04 -9.39
N PRO A 803 -6.69 -5.76 -10.40
CA PRO A 803 -6.34 -7.16 -10.61
C PRO A 803 -4.87 -7.37 -11.02
N PHE A 804 -4.16 -6.31 -11.42
CA PHE A 804 -2.73 -6.36 -11.72
C PHE A 804 -1.85 -6.17 -10.49
N ALA A 805 -2.35 -5.48 -9.47
CA ALA A 805 -1.65 -5.32 -8.19
C ALA A 805 -1.91 -6.50 -7.26
N HIS A 806 -3.14 -6.97 -7.20
CA HIS A 806 -3.59 -8.07 -6.35
C HIS A 806 -4.18 -9.17 -7.22
N LEU A 807 -3.71 -10.40 -7.02
CA LEU A 807 -4.18 -11.53 -7.81
C LEU A 807 -5.70 -11.73 -7.64
N ASP A 808 -6.42 -11.80 -8.75
CA ASP A 808 -7.81 -12.19 -8.78
C ASP A 808 -7.91 -13.68 -8.41
N GLN A 809 -8.27 -13.96 -7.17
CA GLN A 809 -8.32 -15.33 -6.65
C GLN A 809 -9.52 -16.13 -7.16
N LYS A 810 -10.60 -15.45 -7.60
CA LYS A 810 -11.83 -16.08 -8.06
C LYS A 810 -11.74 -16.64 -9.49
N GLY A 811 -11.14 -15.90 -10.39
CA GLY A 811 -11.00 -16.28 -11.81
C GLY A 811 -9.59 -16.75 -12.14
N VAL A 812 -8.62 -15.85 -12.10
CA VAL A 812 -7.22 -16.16 -12.42
C VAL A 812 -6.65 -17.19 -11.42
N GLY A 813 -6.94 -17.00 -10.13
CA GLY A 813 -6.51 -17.93 -9.07
C GLY A 813 -7.07 -19.34 -9.26
N LYS A 814 -8.29 -19.47 -9.77
CA LYS A 814 -8.91 -20.75 -10.09
C LYS A 814 -8.13 -21.48 -11.18
N LEU A 815 -7.68 -20.75 -12.21
CA LEU A 815 -6.85 -21.32 -13.28
C LEU A 815 -5.48 -21.76 -12.75
N VAL A 816 -4.86 -20.97 -11.88
CA VAL A 816 -3.58 -21.30 -11.23
C VAL A 816 -3.72 -22.58 -10.41
N LYS A 817 -4.75 -22.68 -9.61
CA LYS A 817 -5.03 -23.86 -8.78
C LYS A 817 -5.26 -25.11 -9.64
N MET A 818 -6.06 -25.00 -10.68
CA MET A 818 -6.33 -26.11 -11.61
C MET A 818 -5.05 -26.58 -12.28
N ALA A 819 -4.26 -25.66 -12.80
CA ALA A 819 -2.99 -25.98 -13.45
C ALA A 819 -1.98 -26.61 -12.50
N ALA A 820 -1.91 -26.14 -11.26
CA ALA A 820 -1.03 -26.73 -10.25
C ALA A 820 -1.44 -28.18 -9.92
N GLU A 821 -2.71 -28.43 -9.72
CA GLU A 821 -3.24 -29.78 -9.44
C GLU A 821 -3.04 -30.73 -10.62
N MET A 822 -3.37 -30.30 -11.83
CA MET A 822 -3.21 -31.10 -13.05
C MET A 822 -1.74 -31.36 -13.36
N GLY A 823 -0.88 -30.37 -13.17
CA GLY A 823 0.56 -30.54 -13.40
C GLY A 823 1.16 -31.59 -12.46
N ARG A 824 0.80 -31.55 -11.19
CA ARG A 824 1.26 -32.53 -10.19
C ARG A 824 0.64 -33.91 -10.37
N ALA A 825 -0.56 -34.02 -10.89
CA ALA A 825 -1.18 -35.30 -11.22
C ALA A 825 -0.38 -36.02 -12.32
N THR A 826 0.13 -35.28 -13.30
CA THR A 826 0.95 -35.84 -14.37
C THR A 826 2.41 -36.05 -13.95
N ARG A 827 2.97 -35.08 -13.24
CA ARG A 827 4.37 -35.07 -12.80
C ARG A 827 4.45 -34.68 -11.33
N PRO A 828 4.40 -35.65 -10.38
CA PRO A 828 4.26 -35.36 -8.94
C PRO A 828 5.32 -34.44 -8.34
N HIS A 829 6.51 -34.39 -8.93
CA HIS A 829 7.62 -33.56 -8.44
C HIS A 829 7.85 -32.31 -9.29
N ILE A 830 6.89 -31.95 -10.13
CA ILE A 830 7.01 -30.73 -10.92
C ILE A 830 7.17 -29.50 -10.03
N LYS A 831 8.14 -28.65 -10.37
CA LYS A 831 8.36 -27.41 -9.62
C LYS A 831 7.40 -26.34 -10.13
N LEU A 832 6.70 -25.70 -9.20
CA LEU A 832 5.69 -24.69 -9.49
C LEU A 832 6.09 -23.35 -8.85
N GLY A 833 6.09 -22.30 -9.64
CA GLY A 833 6.39 -20.95 -9.17
C GLY A 833 5.50 -19.91 -9.82
N ILE A 834 5.56 -18.69 -9.31
CA ILE A 834 4.88 -17.53 -9.87
C ILE A 834 5.90 -16.41 -10.08
N CYS A 835 5.79 -15.69 -11.18
CA CYS A 835 6.76 -14.65 -11.53
C CYS A 835 6.15 -13.31 -11.96
N GLY A 836 4.85 -13.15 -11.91
CA GLY A 836 4.19 -11.86 -12.15
C GLY A 836 4.43 -10.88 -11.01
N GLU A 837 3.93 -9.67 -11.13
CA GLU A 837 4.02 -8.66 -10.05
C GLU A 837 3.33 -9.12 -8.76
N HIS A 838 2.40 -10.03 -8.89
CA HIS A 838 1.70 -10.64 -7.75
C HIS A 838 2.64 -11.39 -6.79
N GLY A 839 3.82 -11.82 -7.26
CA GLY A 839 4.80 -12.51 -6.41
C GLY A 839 5.34 -11.72 -5.23
N GLY A 840 5.20 -10.40 -5.24
CA GLY A 840 5.56 -9.50 -4.14
C GLY A 840 4.37 -8.96 -3.36
N ASP A 841 3.15 -9.34 -3.71
CA ASP A 841 1.93 -8.91 -3.02
C ASP A 841 1.58 -9.88 -1.89
N PRO A 842 1.47 -9.43 -0.63
CA PRO A 842 1.25 -10.32 0.52
C PRO A 842 0.04 -11.24 0.39
N ALA A 843 -1.11 -10.73 -0.06
CA ALA A 843 -2.31 -11.55 -0.24
C ALA A 843 -2.14 -12.61 -1.33
N SER A 844 -1.45 -12.27 -2.41
CA SER A 844 -1.15 -13.20 -3.50
C SER A 844 -0.14 -14.26 -3.07
N VAL A 845 0.85 -13.89 -2.25
CA VAL A 845 1.83 -14.83 -1.67
C VAL A 845 1.11 -15.84 -0.78
N GLU A 846 0.18 -15.41 0.05
CA GLU A 846 -0.63 -16.31 0.87
C GLU A 846 -1.44 -17.29 0.00
N PHE A 847 -2.03 -16.80 -1.08
CA PHE A 847 -2.73 -17.66 -2.04
C PHE A 847 -1.78 -18.72 -2.64
N CYS A 848 -0.57 -18.33 -3.04
CA CYS A 848 0.44 -19.24 -3.56
C CYS A 848 0.83 -20.31 -2.54
N HIS A 849 0.96 -19.92 -1.27
CA HIS A 849 1.21 -20.86 -0.17
C HIS A 849 0.05 -21.87 -0.05
N ASN A 850 -1.19 -21.40 -0.06
CA ASN A 850 -2.38 -22.25 0.11
C ASN A 850 -2.58 -23.21 -1.06
N VAL A 851 -2.24 -22.80 -2.27
CA VAL A 851 -2.30 -23.64 -3.47
C VAL A 851 -1.15 -24.65 -3.52
N GLY A 852 -0.12 -24.44 -2.72
CA GLY A 852 1.02 -25.34 -2.61
C GLY A 852 2.09 -25.12 -3.66
N LEU A 853 2.27 -23.90 -4.14
CA LEU A 853 3.40 -23.57 -5.01
C LEU A 853 4.74 -23.75 -4.26
N ASN A 854 5.82 -23.96 -5.01
CA ASN A 854 7.15 -24.13 -4.44
C ASN A 854 7.85 -22.81 -4.14
N TYR A 855 7.65 -21.79 -4.97
CA TYR A 855 8.26 -20.48 -4.78
C TYR A 855 7.41 -19.35 -5.39
N VAL A 856 7.69 -18.14 -4.92
CA VAL A 856 7.25 -16.89 -5.55
C VAL A 856 8.47 -16.14 -6.05
N SER A 857 8.33 -15.36 -7.11
CA SER A 857 9.40 -14.53 -7.66
C SER A 857 8.91 -13.11 -7.83
N CYS A 858 9.69 -12.14 -7.37
CA CYS A 858 9.31 -10.73 -7.33
C CYS A 858 10.51 -9.81 -7.60
N SER A 859 10.25 -8.52 -7.76
CA SER A 859 11.33 -7.54 -7.90
C SER A 859 12.27 -7.56 -6.68
N PRO A 860 13.54 -7.16 -6.83
CA PRO A 860 14.53 -7.25 -5.75
C PRO A 860 14.10 -6.60 -4.44
N PHE A 861 13.49 -5.41 -4.49
CA PHE A 861 13.06 -4.69 -3.30
C PHE A 861 11.83 -5.30 -2.61
N ARG A 862 11.12 -6.20 -3.28
CA ARG A 862 9.98 -6.90 -2.69
C ARG A 862 10.34 -8.25 -2.06
N VAL A 863 11.58 -8.69 -2.21
CA VAL A 863 12.03 -9.97 -1.65
C VAL A 863 11.80 -10.06 -0.13
N PRO A 864 12.17 -9.07 0.70
CA PRO A 864 11.87 -9.13 2.13
C PRO A 864 10.37 -9.19 2.43
N ILE A 865 9.56 -8.45 1.68
CA ILE A 865 8.10 -8.44 1.83
C ILE A 865 7.54 -9.84 1.56
N ALA A 866 7.95 -10.47 0.47
CA ALA A 866 7.52 -11.82 0.10
C ALA A 866 7.96 -12.88 1.13
N ARG A 867 9.17 -12.78 1.65
CA ARG A 867 9.69 -13.67 2.70
C ARG A 867 8.81 -13.59 3.96
N LEU A 868 8.52 -12.38 4.40
CA LEU A 868 7.68 -12.16 5.58
C LEU A 868 6.24 -12.64 5.34
N ALA A 869 5.65 -12.31 4.20
CA ALA A 869 4.30 -12.74 3.84
C ALA A 869 4.19 -14.28 3.76
N ALA A 870 5.19 -14.94 3.19
CA ALA A 870 5.25 -16.40 3.12
C ALA A 870 5.31 -17.04 4.52
N ALA A 871 6.10 -16.46 5.43
CA ALA A 871 6.18 -16.90 6.80
C ALA A 871 4.85 -16.74 7.53
N GLN A 872 4.19 -15.60 7.36
CA GLN A 872 2.89 -15.35 7.96
C GLN A 872 1.82 -16.33 7.47
N ALA A 873 1.82 -16.65 6.18
CA ALA A 873 0.92 -17.65 5.61
C ALA A 873 1.12 -19.04 6.24
N ALA A 874 2.37 -19.47 6.39
CA ALA A 874 2.71 -20.74 7.03
C ALA A 874 2.29 -20.78 8.50
N ILE A 875 2.47 -19.69 9.23
CA ILE A 875 2.09 -19.58 10.64
C ILE A 875 0.56 -19.65 10.81
N ARG A 876 -0.20 -18.97 9.95
CA ARG A 876 -1.68 -19.01 9.99
C ARG A 876 -2.21 -20.42 9.75
N GLU A 877 -1.64 -21.15 8.81
CA GLU A 877 -2.03 -22.54 8.53
C GLU A 877 -1.81 -23.46 9.74
N GLN A 878 -0.74 -23.29 10.49
CA GLN A 878 -0.45 -24.08 11.68
C GLN A 878 -1.43 -23.82 12.83
N ARG A 879 -2.11 -22.67 12.81
CA ARG A 879 -3.10 -22.32 13.83
C ARG A 879 -4.50 -22.85 13.55
N GLN A 880 -4.78 -23.21 12.30
CA GLN A 880 -6.04 -23.85 11.90
C GLN A 880 -5.98 -25.36 12.16
#